data_d9c4530299f46555476d67b564509239
#
_entry.id   d9c4530299f46555476d67b564509239
#
_cell.length_a   1.000
_cell.length_b   1.000
_cell.length_c   1.000
_cell.angle_alpha   90.00
_cell.angle_beta   90.00
_cell.angle_gamma   90.00
#
_symmetry.space_group_name_H-M   'P 1'
#
loop_
_entity.id
_entity.type
_entity.pdbx_description
1 polymer ?
#
loop_
_entity_poly.entity_id
_entity_poly.type
_entity_poly.pdbx_seq_one_letter_code
_entity_poly.pdbx_strand_id
1 'polypeptide(L)'
;ERTANKASNQSSAASGKSKKKKRKEITLEDYLPIDKIANGVIYTTDHRYVKILEIEPINFLLRSAREQQGIIFSFISYLKISPVKLQIKMISKKADINKHLEQSRLEMERESDPNCRQLQKDYIQFVRQLSSREAVSRRFFLIFEYEPFNVNRKVEEKEILAALETAAQTAKTFLYQCGNDVLVHDNEDEFTTDVLYTLLNRTKCTETPLPKRINQVLTRYMESGREQEVDNIHINEFIAPESLDFKHSNYVLVNGIYHSYLLVPCDGYKAKVMPGWLSLLINAGEGIDIDFFLHKQPKDKIQQRLGQQIRINRSKIKDASDTNADFDDLDSAIRSGYFLKQGLANNEDFYYMNLLITITAGDLEELQWRIQEMKKLLISQDMDLRSCYFLQEQGFLSSLPLVNLDKKLYELSKRNVLTTGAASCYPFVSYSICDDNGILFGVNKHNNSLVIADIFDSKQYKNSNIAILGTSGSGKTFTMQTMALRMRRKGIQVFIIAPLKGHEFYRAARNVGGTFIQISPASQNCINVMEIRKVDNSVNELLDGPTLDASALASKIQRLHVFFSLLIPDMSHEEKQLLDEALIKTYARKGITHKNESLIDPKHPDHYKAMPILGDVYDVLMETEDTKRLAHILNRLVHGSASSFNQQTNVDLTNKYTVLDISELTGSSDLLTVGMFVALDYVWDKAKENRTEEKAIFVDEVWQLIGASSNRLAAEFVLEIAKIIRAYSGAGIFATQDLNDFFALDDGKYGKGIINNCKTKIILNMEDEEAQRVKTILRLSETEVMNITHFQRGNGLISTNNNNITVEFKASNLEKELITTDRQELLEILKRQDKKVG
;
A
#
# COMPACT_ATOMS: atom_id res chain seq x y z
N GLU A 1 -68.63 -34.99 21.67
CA GLU A 1 -69.64 -35.70 22.46
C GLU A 1 -69.09 -36.89 23.22
N ARG A 2 -69.18 -36.76 24.54
CA ARG A 2 -69.52 -37.80 25.57
C ARG A 2 -68.40 -38.83 25.83
N THR A 3 -68.06 -39.20 27.04
CA THR A 3 -68.46 -39.01 28.44
C THR A 3 -67.36 -39.70 29.25
N ALA A 4 -66.86 -39.14 30.30
CA ALA A 4 -67.05 -39.24 31.72
C ALA A 4 -67.04 -40.67 32.30
N ASN A 5 -66.13 -41.01 33.19
CA ASN A 5 -66.35 -41.26 34.62
C ASN A 5 -65.10 -41.83 35.27
N LYS A 6 -64.65 -41.18 36.38
CA LYS A 6 -64.67 -41.46 37.77
C LYS A 6 -64.16 -42.87 38.20
N ALA A 7 -63.20 -43.00 39.06
CA ALA A 7 -63.14 -42.57 40.43
C ALA A 7 -61.80 -42.97 41.03
N SER A 8 -61.23 -42.19 41.82
CA SER A 8 -61.07 -42.14 43.32
C SER A 8 -60.06 -43.08 43.97
N ASN A 9 -59.17 -42.41 44.63
CA ASN A 9 -58.69 -42.59 45.98
C ASN A 9 -57.34 -43.25 46.24
N GLN A 10 -56.59 -42.57 46.87
CA GLN A 10 -55.89 -42.57 48.21
C GLN A 10 -54.36 -42.31 48.09
N SER A 11 -54.05 -41.16 48.56
CA SER A 11 -53.01 -40.76 49.54
C SER A 11 -51.86 -41.69 49.86
N SER A 12 -50.66 -41.23 49.62
CA SER A 12 -49.56 -41.21 50.58
C SER A 12 -48.60 -40.06 50.29
N ALA A 13 -48.45 -39.23 51.28
CA ALA A 13 -47.51 -38.11 51.31
C ALA A 13 -46.07 -38.65 51.34
N ALA A 14 -45.30 -38.33 50.40
CA ALA A 14 -43.81 -38.32 50.43
C ALA A 14 -43.26 -36.95 50.06
N SER A 15 -42.79 -36.27 51.12
CA SER A 15 -42.05 -34.99 50.98
C SER A 15 -40.81 -35.20 50.17
N GLY A 16 -40.91 -34.96 48.85
CA GLY A 16 -39.79 -34.84 47.96
C GLY A 16 -39.33 -33.40 47.95
N LYS A 17 -38.28 -33.03 48.68
CA LYS A 17 -37.57 -31.81 48.57
C LYS A 17 -37.03 -31.70 47.07
N SER A 18 -37.69 -30.95 46.24
CA SER A 18 -37.19 -30.55 44.97
C SER A 18 -35.90 -29.72 45.24
N LYS A 19 -34.75 -30.34 45.06
CA LYS A 19 -33.50 -29.60 44.92
C LYS A 19 -33.68 -28.72 43.69
N LYS A 20 -34.00 -27.43 43.89
CA LYS A 20 -33.76 -26.40 42.91
C LYS A 20 -32.27 -26.49 42.56
N LYS A 21 -31.92 -27.07 41.42
CA LYS A 21 -30.60 -26.88 40.82
C LYS A 21 -30.43 -25.37 40.71
N LYS A 22 -29.56 -24.77 41.56
CA LYS A 22 -29.08 -23.42 41.34
C LYS A 22 -28.58 -23.41 39.88
N ARG A 23 -29.18 -22.59 39.00
CA ARG A 23 -28.58 -22.27 37.75
C ARG A 23 -27.20 -21.68 38.08
N LYS A 24 -26.15 -22.38 37.67
CA LYS A 24 -24.77 -21.85 37.74
C LYS A 24 -24.82 -20.59 36.89
N GLU A 25 -24.54 -19.45 37.48
CA GLU A 25 -24.31 -18.24 36.72
C GLU A 25 -23.11 -18.53 35.84
N ILE A 26 -23.29 -18.49 34.54
CA ILE A 26 -22.22 -18.68 33.55
C ILE A 26 -21.56 -17.32 33.44
N THR A 27 -20.28 -17.23 33.75
CA THR A 27 -19.51 -16.01 33.53
C THR A 27 -19.23 -15.81 32.04
N LEU A 28 -18.89 -14.59 31.61
CA LEU A 28 -18.55 -14.33 30.22
C LEU A 28 -17.31 -15.09 29.77
N GLU A 29 -16.38 -15.28 30.70
CA GLU A 29 -15.17 -16.06 30.46
C GLU A 29 -15.50 -17.54 30.19
N ASP A 30 -16.48 -18.12 30.92
CA ASP A 30 -16.95 -19.51 30.72
C ASP A 30 -17.79 -19.68 29.44
N TYR A 31 -18.27 -18.57 28.84
CA TYR A 31 -19.15 -18.61 27.66
C TYR A 31 -18.37 -18.79 26.36
N LEU A 32 -17.15 -18.25 26.25
CA LEU A 32 -16.34 -18.38 25.04
C LEU A 32 -15.77 -19.79 24.92
N PRO A 33 -15.88 -20.45 23.75
CA PRO A 33 -15.48 -21.86 23.56
C PRO A 33 -13.96 -22.03 23.39
N ILE A 34 -13.15 -21.28 24.13
CA ILE A 34 -11.69 -21.25 24.04
C ILE A 34 -11.12 -21.69 25.38
N ASP A 35 -10.26 -22.70 25.37
CA ASP A 35 -9.58 -23.25 26.55
C ASP A 35 -8.23 -22.56 26.77
N LYS A 36 -7.34 -22.62 25.77
CA LYS A 36 -6.01 -21.99 25.81
C LYS A 36 -5.50 -21.64 24.41
N ILE A 37 -4.48 -20.81 24.33
CA ILE A 37 -3.68 -20.55 23.13
C ILE A 37 -2.24 -20.93 23.43
N ALA A 38 -1.64 -21.77 22.59
CA ALA A 38 -0.24 -22.15 22.70
C ALA A 38 0.32 -22.56 21.33
N ASN A 39 1.55 -22.15 21.03
CA ASN A 39 2.26 -22.42 19.75
C ASN A 39 1.45 -21.95 18.53
N GLY A 40 0.78 -20.80 18.62
CA GLY A 40 -0.05 -20.25 17.54
C GLY A 40 -1.31 -21.06 17.23
N VAL A 41 -1.74 -21.96 18.16
CA VAL A 41 -2.91 -22.82 18.01
C VAL A 41 -3.92 -22.51 19.10
N ILE A 42 -5.19 -22.41 18.73
CA ILE A 42 -6.32 -22.26 19.66
C ILE A 42 -6.80 -23.65 20.03
N TYR A 43 -6.81 -23.93 21.33
CA TYR A 43 -7.41 -25.12 21.93
C TYR A 43 -8.83 -24.77 22.37
N THR A 44 -9.82 -25.45 21.82
CA THR A 44 -11.22 -25.21 22.15
C THR A 44 -11.70 -26.10 23.28
N THR A 45 -12.75 -25.65 24.00
CA THR A 45 -13.37 -26.42 25.08
C THR A 45 -13.99 -27.77 24.64
N ASP A 46 -14.27 -27.90 23.34
CA ASP A 46 -14.72 -29.14 22.69
C ASP A 46 -13.58 -29.99 22.10
N HIS A 47 -12.34 -29.73 22.53
CA HIS A 47 -11.12 -30.46 22.17
C HIS A 47 -10.76 -30.39 20.67
N ARG A 48 -11.03 -29.29 20.00
CA ARG A 48 -10.55 -29.01 18.66
C ARG A 48 -9.28 -28.14 18.70
N TYR A 49 -8.48 -28.21 17.65
CA TYR A 49 -7.23 -27.48 17.51
C TYR A 49 -7.30 -26.65 16.24
N VAL A 50 -7.26 -25.32 16.37
CA VAL A 50 -7.49 -24.40 15.27
C VAL A 50 -6.27 -23.50 15.07
N LYS A 51 -5.82 -23.36 13.83
CA LYS A 51 -4.74 -22.45 13.43
C LYS A 51 -5.28 -21.32 12.56
N ILE A 52 -4.76 -20.12 12.80
CA ILE A 52 -5.08 -18.89 12.04
C ILE A 52 -3.83 -18.44 11.29
N LEU A 53 -3.98 -18.14 10.01
CA LEU A 53 -2.96 -17.51 9.18
C LEU A 53 -3.48 -16.17 8.68
N GLU A 54 -2.67 -15.13 8.78
CA GLU A 54 -2.98 -13.84 8.17
C GLU A 54 -2.42 -13.77 6.76
N ILE A 55 -3.26 -13.35 5.81
CA ILE A 55 -2.95 -13.34 4.39
C ILE A 55 -2.91 -11.90 3.89
N GLU A 56 -1.82 -11.52 3.26
CA GLU A 56 -1.74 -10.25 2.55
C GLU A 56 -2.52 -10.32 1.24
N PRO A 57 -3.51 -9.44 1.03
CA PRO A 57 -4.33 -9.45 -0.18
C PRO A 57 -3.57 -8.86 -1.38
N ILE A 58 -4.07 -9.13 -2.59
CA ILE A 58 -3.60 -8.51 -3.83
C ILE A 58 -4.71 -7.70 -4.48
N ASN A 59 -4.37 -6.80 -5.38
CA ASN A 59 -5.37 -6.12 -6.19
C ASN A 59 -5.79 -6.99 -7.40
N PHE A 60 -6.55 -8.04 -7.13
CA PHE A 60 -6.97 -9.03 -8.12
C PHE A 60 -7.70 -8.41 -9.32
N LEU A 61 -8.57 -7.42 -9.09
CA LEU A 61 -9.40 -6.83 -10.14
C LEU A 61 -8.63 -5.99 -11.16
N LEU A 62 -7.44 -5.51 -10.80
CA LEU A 62 -6.58 -4.77 -11.72
C LEU A 62 -5.65 -5.68 -12.54
N ARG A 63 -5.58 -6.99 -12.21
CA ARG A 63 -4.79 -7.96 -12.96
C ARG A 63 -5.40 -8.23 -14.34
N SER A 64 -4.55 -8.57 -15.30
CA SER A 64 -5.00 -9.02 -16.61
C SER A 64 -5.82 -10.31 -16.50
N ALA A 65 -6.71 -10.56 -17.47
CA ALA A 65 -7.54 -11.77 -17.49
C ALA A 65 -6.68 -13.06 -17.40
N ARG A 66 -5.51 -13.08 -18.05
CA ARG A 66 -4.58 -14.21 -18.00
C ARG A 66 -3.98 -14.40 -16.61
N GLU A 67 -3.60 -13.32 -15.92
CA GLU A 67 -3.09 -13.39 -14.55
C GLU A 67 -4.19 -13.83 -13.59
N GLN A 68 -5.41 -13.26 -13.71
CA GLN A 68 -6.56 -13.70 -12.93
C GLN A 68 -6.82 -15.20 -13.07
N GLN A 69 -6.79 -15.72 -14.30
CA GLN A 69 -6.92 -17.16 -14.56
C GLN A 69 -5.79 -17.95 -13.88
N GLY A 70 -4.55 -17.49 -13.95
CA GLY A 70 -3.41 -18.11 -13.28
C GLY A 70 -3.58 -18.16 -11.76
N ILE A 71 -4.04 -17.08 -11.16
CA ILE A 71 -4.33 -16.98 -9.72
C ILE A 71 -5.42 -17.98 -9.33
N ILE A 72 -6.53 -18.00 -10.05
CA ILE A 72 -7.63 -18.94 -9.78
C ILE A 72 -7.16 -20.39 -9.95
N PHE A 73 -6.35 -20.69 -10.95
CA PHE A 73 -5.79 -22.03 -11.13
C PHE A 73 -4.88 -22.46 -9.97
N SER A 74 -4.03 -21.56 -9.47
CA SER A 74 -3.20 -21.82 -8.29
C SER A 74 -4.05 -22.02 -7.04
N PHE A 75 -5.13 -21.24 -6.89
CA PHE A 75 -6.06 -21.41 -5.77
C PHE A 75 -6.87 -22.71 -5.86
N ILE A 76 -7.28 -23.15 -7.07
CA ILE A 76 -7.85 -24.49 -7.31
C ILE A 76 -6.88 -25.57 -6.81
N SER A 77 -5.60 -25.44 -7.14
CA SER A 77 -4.58 -26.40 -6.72
C SER A 77 -4.46 -26.46 -5.19
N TYR A 78 -4.50 -25.31 -4.53
CA TYR A 78 -4.57 -25.26 -3.05
C TYR A 78 -5.82 -25.95 -2.51
N LEU A 79 -7.00 -25.64 -3.01
CA LEU A 79 -8.26 -26.21 -2.51
C LEU A 79 -8.29 -27.74 -2.60
N LYS A 80 -7.65 -28.33 -3.61
CA LYS A 80 -7.58 -29.79 -3.76
C LYS A 80 -6.84 -30.47 -2.62
N ILE A 81 -5.84 -29.83 -2.03
CA ILE A 81 -4.99 -30.37 -0.98
C ILE A 81 -5.19 -29.74 0.38
N SER A 82 -6.06 -28.74 0.45
CA SER A 82 -6.38 -28.01 1.69
C SER A 82 -7.06 -28.92 2.73
N PRO A 83 -7.07 -28.54 4.00
CA PRO A 83 -7.88 -29.16 5.03
C PRO A 83 -9.36 -29.24 4.60
N VAL A 84 -10.10 -30.24 5.13
CA VAL A 84 -11.50 -30.54 4.75
C VAL A 84 -12.42 -29.37 5.08
N LYS A 85 -12.16 -28.69 6.18
CA LYS A 85 -12.91 -27.53 6.60
C LYS A 85 -12.00 -26.30 6.63
N LEU A 86 -12.44 -25.26 5.93
CA LEU A 86 -11.82 -23.95 5.90
C LEU A 86 -12.83 -22.88 6.31
N GLN A 87 -12.36 -21.92 7.08
CA GLN A 87 -13.03 -20.65 7.29
C GLN A 87 -12.09 -19.56 6.77
N ILE A 88 -12.55 -18.77 5.83
CA ILE A 88 -11.82 -17.59 5.36
C ILE A 88 -12.58 -16.40 5.92
N LYS A 89 -11.89 -15.62 6.74
CA LYS A 89 -12.49 -14.48 7.42
C LYS A 89 -11.87 -13.18 6.94
N MET A 90 -12.70 -12.24 6.58
CA MET A 90 -12.30 -10.85 6.36
C MET A 90 -12.91 -9.99 7.46
N ILE A 91 -12.07 -9.17 8.08
CA ILE A 91 -12.47 -8.21 9.10
C ILE A 91 -12.27 -6.82 8.54
N SER A 92 -13.32 -6.00 8.57
CA SER A 92 -13.22 -4.57 8.28
C SER A 92 -13.17 -3.76 9.57
N LYS A 93 -12.25 -2.81 9.63
CA LYS A 93 -12.06 -1.92 10.78
C LYS A 93 -11.76 -0.52 10.27
N LYS A 94 -12.11 0.52 11.02
CA LYS A 94 -11.52 1.84 10.77
C LYS A 94 -10.01 1.72 10.75
N ALA A 95 -9.38 2.37 9.78
CA ALA A 95 -7.93 2.38 9.70
C ALA A 95 -7.35 2.96 10.99
N ASP A 96 -6.47 2.23 11.63
CA ASP A 96 -5.75 2.73 12.79
C ASP A 96 -4.59 3.61 12.32
N ILE A 97 -4.83 4.90 12.31
CA ILE A 97 -3.84 5.92 11.94
C ILE A 97 -3.18 6.57 13.16
N ASN A 98 -3.45 6.05 14.38
CA ASN A 98 -2.95 6.68 15.60
C ASN A 98 -1.43 6.75 15.62
N LYS A 99 -0.74 5.70 15.19
CA LYS A 99 0.72 5.69 15.09
C LYS A 99 1.22 6.76 14.11
N HIS A 100 0.61 6.87 12.94
CA HIS A 100 0.94 7.89 11.94
C HIS A 100 0.71 9.31 12.47
N LEU A 101 -0.40 9.54 13.17
CA LEU A 101 -0.71 10.84 13.78
C LEU A 101 0.22 11.17 14.93
N GLU A 102 0.57 10.19 15.76
CA GLU A 102 1.53 10.39 16.86
C GLU A 102 2.92 10.70 16.33
N GLN A 103 3.39 9.97 15.31
CA GLN A 103 4.64 10.26 14.63
C GLN A 103 4.63 11.68 14.05
N SER A 104 3.54 12.04 13.36
CA SER A 104 3.37 13.39 12.80
C SER A 104 3.36 14.48 13.88
N ARG A 105 2.85 14.18 15.08
CA ARG A 105 2.88 15.09 16.23
C ARG A 105 4.30 15.27 16.78
N LEU A 106 5.05 14.17 16.93
CA LEU A 106 6.44 14.23 17.35
C LEU A 106 7.32 15.02 16.36
N GLU A 107 7.08 14.85 15.06
CA GLU A 107 7.74 15.64 14.02
C GLU A 107 7.40 17.12 14.14
N MET A 108 6.14 17.48 14.42
CA MET A 108 5.71 18.85 14.64
C MET A 108 6.38 19.50 15.86
N GLU A 109 6.57 18.75 16.94
CA GLU A 109 7.23 19.23 18.16
C GLU A 109 8.73 19.54 17.92
N ARG A 110 9.37 18.80 17.03
CA ARG A 110 10.79 19.00 16.64
C ARG A 110 10.98 20.11 15.61
N GLU A 111 9.94 20.51 14.90
CA GLU A 111 10.03 21.53 13.86
C GLU A 111 10.21 22.93 14.47
N SER A 112 11.18 23.68 13.97
CA SER A 112 11.47 25.04 14.44
C SER A 112 10.68 26.13 13.70
N ASP A 113 10.39 25.91 12.41
CA ASP A 113 9.69 26.88 11.57
C ASP A 113 8.19 26.96 11.90
N PRO A 114 7.65 28.15 12.20
CA PRO A 114 6.25 28.29 12.58
C PRO A 114 5.28 27.96 11.45
N ASN A 115 5.63 28.25 10.19
CA ASN A 115 4.79 27.93 9.03
C ASN A 115 4.76 26.43 8.78
N CYS A 116 5.90 25.75 8.92
CA CYS A 116 5.96 24.28 8.85
C CYS A 116 5.15 23.63 9.97
N ARG A 117 5.18 24.19 11.18
CA ARG A 117 4.30 23.72 12.29
C ARG A 117 2.83 23.89 11.95
N GLN A 118 2.44 25.02 11.33
CA GLN A 118 1.07 25.23 10.91
C GLN A 118 0.65 24.25 9.83
N LEU A 119 1.50 24.00 8.85
CA LEU A 119 1.28 23.00 7.80
C LEU A 119 1.12 21.59 8.40
N GLN A 120 1.93 21.25 9.41
CA GLN A 120 1.86 19.99 10.13
C GLN A 120 0.53 19.82 10.88
N LYS A 121 0.09 20.89 11.57
CA LYS A 121 -1.17 20.90 12.29
C LYS A 121 -2.36 20.72 11.34
N ASP A 122 -2.36 21.40 10.22
CA ASP A 122 -3.36 21.30 9.16
C ASP A 122 -3.40 19.88 8.58
N TYR A 123 -2.22 19.30 8.31
CA TYR A 123 -2.10 17.93 7.83
C TYR A 123 -2.67 16.90 8.83
N ILE A 124 -2.33 17.00 10.11
CA ILE A 124 -2.88 16.13 11.17
C ILE A 124 -4.41 16.21 11.21
N GLN A 125 -4.96 17.41 11.13
CA GLN A 125 -6.40 17.61 11.09
C GLN A 125 -7.03 17.03 9.82
N PHE A 126 -6.39 17.21 8.69
CA PHE A 126 -6.84 16.68 7.39
C PHE A 126 -6.86 15.15 7.38
N VAL A 127 -5.79 14.50 7.85
CA VAL A 127 -5.72 13.03 7.93
C VAL A 127 -6.80 12.50 8.88
N ARG A 128 -7.05 13.14 10.01
CA ARG A 128 -8.15 12.79 10.92
C ARG A 128 -9.52 12.89 10.24
N GLN A 129 -9.75 13.92 9.47
CA GLN A 129 -11.02 14.10 8.73
C GLN A 129 -11.20 13.02 7.67
N LEU A 130 -10.15 12.69 6.92
CA LEU A 130 -10.19 11.60 5.94
C LEU A 130 -10.44 10.26 6.63
N SER A 131 -9.73 9.97 7.71
CA SER A 131 -9.91 8.72 8.46
C SER A 131 -11.31 8.58 9.06
N SER A 132 -11.91 9.66 9.51
CA SER A 132 -13.26 9.62 10.07
C SER A 132 -14.36 9.34 9.04
N ARG A 133 -14.10 9.67 7.77
CA ARG A 133 -15.11 9.59 6.69
C ARG A 133 -14.93 8.41 5.75
N GLU A 134 -13.70 8.05 5.43
CA GLU A 134 -13.41 7.20 4.27
C GLU A 134 -12.46 6.02 4.56
N ALA A 135 -11.67 6.06 5.63
CA ALA A 135 -10.58 5.10 5.80
C ALA A 135 -11.04 3.78 6.44
N VAL A 136 -11.01 2.72 5.65
CA VAL A 136 -11.29 1.35 6.10
C VAL A 136 -10.07 0.47 5.83
N SER A 137 -9.58 -0.19 6.86
CA SER A 137 -8.57 -1.25 6.73
C SER A 137 -9.23 -2.63 6.75
N ARG A 138 -8.62 -3.60 6.09
CA ARG A 138 -9.13 -4.97 5.99
C ARG A 138 -8.02 -5.94 6.31
N ARG A 139 -8.34 -6.93 7.14
CA ARG A 139 -7.44 -8.05 7.44
C ARG A 139 -8.08 -9.33 6.97
N PHE A 140 -7.28 -10.22 6.41
CA PHE A 140 -7.73 -11.48 5.85
C PHE A 140 -7.09 -12.64 6.58
N PHE A 141 -7.90 -13.61 6.98
CA PHE A 141 -7.47 -14.77 7.72
C PHE A 141 -7.91 -16.04 7.04
N LEU A 142 -7.00 -16.98 6.92
CA LEU A 142 -7.27 -18.35 6.55
C LEU A 142 -7.20 -19.20 7.82
N ILE A 143 -8.29 -19.90 8.13
CA ILE A 143 -8.49 -20.61 9.40
C ILE A 143 -8.85 -22.04 9.09
N PHE A 144 -8.21 -22.97 9.76
CA PHE A 144 -8.45 -24.40 9.62
C PHE A 144 -8.24 -25.12 10.93
N GLU A 145 -8.88 -26.31 11.06
CA GLU A 145 -8.77 -27.15 12.23
C GLU A 145 -7.99 -28.44 11.92
N TYR A 146 -7.40 -29.05 12.96
CA TYR A 146 -6.82 -30.37 12.83
C TYR A 146 -7.92 -31.42 12.65
N GLU A 147 -7.76 -32.30 11.67
CA GLU A 147 -8.64 -33.43 11.42
C GLU A 147 -7.91 -34.76 11.63
N PRO A 148 -8.37 -35.60 12.59
CA PRO A 148 -7.73 -36.89 12.83
C PRO A 148 -7.94 -37.82 11.63
N PHE A 149 -6.85 -38.40 11.12
CA PHE A 149 -6.91 -39.38 10.05
C PHE A 149 -7.71 -40.67 10.49
N ASN A 150 -7.71 -40.98 11.78
CA ASN A 150 -8.47 -42.09 12.35
C ASN A 150 -9.08 -41.66 13.69
N VAL A 151 -10.43 -41.62 13.76
CA VAL A 151 -11.19 -41.15 14.90
C VAL A 151 -10.93 -41.97 16.18
N ASN A 152 -10.47 -43.22 16.08
CA ASN A 152 -10.28 -44.14 17.20
C ASN A 152 -8.84 -44.17 17.75
N ARG A 153 -7.87 -43.36 17.16
CA ARG A 153 -6.50 -43.31 17.67
C ARG A 153 -6.34 -42.08 18.56
N LYS A 154 -5.82 -42.29 19.79
CA LYS A 154 -5.27 -41.16 20.56
C LYS A 154 -4.04 -40.65 19.86
N VAL A 155 -4.07 -39.39 19.42
CA VAL A 155 -2.99 -38.70 18.75
C VAL A 155 -2.24 -37.85 19.79
N GLU A 156 -0.92 -37.88 19.75
CA GLU A 156 -0.11 -37.03 20.62
C GLU A 156 -0.18 -35.55 20.16
N GLU A 157 -0.12 -34.63 21.10
CA GLU A 157 -0.17 -33.18 20.83
C GLU A 157 0.89 -32.75 19.81
N LYS A 158 2.07 -33.36 19.86
CA LYS A 158 3.17 -33.10 18.87
C LYS A 158 2.78 -33.45 17.44
N GLU A 159 2.06 -34.56 17.24
CA GLU A 159 1.58 -34.95 15.90
C GLU A 159 0.53 -33.96 15.39
N ILE A 160 -0.32 -33.46 16.27
CA ILE A 160 -1.35 -32.44 15.94
C ILE A 160 -0.69 -31.13 15.51
N LEU A 161 0.27 -30.65 16.29
CA LEU A 161 1.01 -29.42 15.97
C LEU A 161 1.79 -29.55 14.65
N ALA A 162 2.46 -30.66 14.43
CA ALA A 162 3.19 -30.94 13.20
C ALA A 162 2.26 -30.99 11.97
N ALA A 163 1.07 -31.57 12.10
CA ALA A 163 0.09 -31.64 11.03
C ALA A 163 -0.47 -30.24 10.69
N LEU A 164 -0.77 -29.43 11.70
CA LEU A 164 -1.21 -28.04 11.51
C LEU A 164 -0.13 -27.18 10.87
N GLU A 165 1.13 -27.33 11.28
CA GLU A 165 2.25 -26.63 10.70
C GLU A 165 2.49 -27.04 9.23
N THR A 166 2.37 -28.32 8.91
CA THR A 166 2.43 -28.81 7.53
C THR A 166 1.33 -28.20 6.67
N ALA A 167 0.10 -28.12 7.20
CA ALA A 167 -1.01 -27.48 6.50
C ALA A 167 -0.77 -25.97 6.29
N ALA A 168 -0.19 -25.28 7.29
CA ALA A 168 0.19 -23.88 7.19
C ALA A 168 1.26 -23.65 6.12
N GLN A 169 2.31 -24.47 6.10
CA GLN A 169 3.37 -24.37 5.10
C GLN A 169 2.87 -24.68 3.68
N THR A 170 1.94 -25.62 3.57
CA THR A 170 1.26 -25.90 2.29
C THR A 170 0.46 -24.69 1.81
N ALA A 171 -0.34 -24.09 2.70
CA ALA A 171 -1.08 -22.87 2.39
C ALA A 171 -0.14 -21.74 1.94
N LYS A 172 0.95 -21.51 2.66
CA LYS A 172 1.98 -20.51 2.33
C LYS A 172 2.54 -20.72 0.92
N THR A 173 2.91 -21.93 0.58
CA THR A 173 3.50 -22.27 -0.73
C THR A 173 2.54 -22.00 -1.88
N PHE A 174 1.27 -22.40 -1.76
CA PHE A 174 0.29 -22.25 -2.83
C PHE A 174 -0.28 -20.83 -2.93
N LEU A 175 -0.47 -20.15 -1.80
CA LEU A 175 -0.92 -18.75 -1.80
C LEU A 175 0.17 -17.82 -2.36
N TYR A 176 1.44 -18.11 -2.12
CA TYR A 176 2.54 -17.40 -2.78
C TYR A 176 2.45 -17.50 -4.31
N GLN A 177 2.05 -18.64 -4.86
CA GLN A 177 1.81 -18.79 -6.31
C GLN A 177 0.61 -17.95 -6.79
N CYS A 178 -0.33 -17.64 -5.92
CA CYS A 178 -1.42 -16.69 -6.20
C CYS A 178 -0.96 -15.23 -6.13
N GLY A 179 0.24 -14.97 -5.60
CA GLY A 179 0.77 -13.64 -5.34
C GLY A 179 0.43 -13.09 -3.95
N ASN A 180 -0.11 -13.93 -3.07
CA ASN A 180 -0.40 -13.56 -1.68
C ASN A 180 0.71 -14.04 -0.76
N ASP A 181 1.18 -13.15 0.11
CA ASP A 181 2.08 -13.53 1.18
C ASP A 181 1.30 -13.91 2.44
N VAL A 182 1.77 -14.95 3.13
CA VAL A 182 1.33 -15.27 4.49
C VAL A 182 2.22 -14.51 5.44
N LEU A 183 1.64 -13.62 6.22
CA LEU A 183 2.36 -12.78 7.17
C LEU A 183 2.93 -13.66 8.29
N VAL A 184 4.18 -13.41 8.64
CA VAL A 184 4.88 -14.09 9.73
C VAL A 184 4.95 -13.14 10.90
N HIS A 185 4.53 -13.61 12.07
CA HIS A 185 4.53 -12.85 13.30
C HIS A 185 5.63 -13.37 14.24
N ASP A 186 6.33 -12.48 14.92
CA ASP A 186 7.40 -12.86 15.85
C ASP A 186 6.89 -13.69 17.02
N ASN A 187 5.66 -13.46 17.46
CA ASN A 187 4.95 -14.20 18.52
C ASN A 187 3.55 -14.60 18.02
N GLU A 188 3.41 -15.85 17.59
CA GLU A 188 2.14 -16.39 17.08
C GLU A 188 1.04 -16.46 18.13
N ASP A 189 1.37 -16.65 19.42
CA ASP A 189 0.40 -16.69 20.50
C ASP A 189 -0.18 -15.30 20.77
N GLU A 190 0.66 -14.27 20.78
CA GLU A 190 0.25 -12.88 20.91
C GLU A 190 -0.61 -12.45 19.72
N PHE A 191 -0.18 -12.77 18.50
CA PHE A 191 -0.94 -12.52 17.28
C PHE A 191 -2.34 -13.15 17.33
N THR A 192 -2.43 -14.43 17.69
CA THR A 192 -3.71 -15.16 17.75
C THR A 192 -4.62 -14.55 18.82
N THR A 193 -4.05 -14.17 19.96
CA THR A 193 -4.76 -13.50 21.05
C THR A 193 -5.26 -12.12 20.63
N ASP A 194 -4.43 -11.34 19.90
CA ASP A 194 -4.81 -10.02 19.39
C ASP A 194 -5.96 -10.09 18.37
N VAL A 195 -5.96 -11.08 17.48
CA VAL A 195 -7.05 -11.30 16.54
C VAL A 195 -8.36 -11.52 17.28
N LEU A 196 -8.39 -12.39 18.28
CA LEU A 196 -9.57 -12.66 19.08
C LEU A 196 -10.00 -11.43 19.91
N TYR A 197 -9.04 -10.77 20.55
CA TYR A 197 -9.29 -9.55 21.31
C TYR A 197 -9.91 -8.45 20.44
N THR A 198 -9.35 -8.23 19.28
CA THR A 198 -9.84 -7.21 18.32
C THR A 198 -11.25 -7.51 17.83
N LEU A 199 -11.60 -8.78 17.59
CA LEU A 199 -12.94 -9.19 17.17
C LEU A 199 -13.99 -8.95 18.26
N LEU A 200 -13.63 -9.28 19.49
CA LEU A 200 -14.54 -9.21 20.64
C LEU A 200 -14.64 -7.80 21.25
N ASN A 201 -13.64 -6.93 20.99
CA ASN A 201 -13.53 -5.60 21.61
C ASN A 201 -13.27 -4.50 20.56
N ARG A 202 -14.06 -4.45 19.49
CA ARG A 202 -13.81 -3.63 18.28
C ARG A 202 -13.48 -2.16 18.52
N THR A 203 -14.21 -1.48 19.37
CA THR A 203 -13.96 -0.06 19.69
C THR A 203 -12.90 0.09 20.77
N LYS A 204 -12.95 -0.77 21.79
CA LYS A 204 -12.04 -0.69 22.94
C LYS A 204 -10.60 -1.07 22.59
N CYS A 205 -10.37 -1.93 21.59
CA CYS A 205 -9.02 -2.31 21.20
C CYS A 205 -8.18 -1.11 20.69
N THR A 206 -8.82 -0.04 20.22
CA THR A 206 -8.13 1.19 19.80
C THR A 206 -7.69 2.03 20.99
N GLU A 207 -8.51 2.09 22.06
CA GLU A 207 -8.22 2.84 23.27
C GLU A 207 -7.31 2.05 24.23
N THR A 208 -7.55 0.75 24.28
CA THR A 208 -6.84 -0.21 25.14
C THR A 208 -6.33 -1.37 24.29
N PRO A 209 -5.16 -1.22 23.62
CA PRO A 209 -4.52 -2.30 22.88
C PRO A 209 -4.23 -3.51 23.80
N LEU A 210 -4.08 -4.71 23.19
CA LEU A 210 -3.87 -5.95 23.93
C LEU A 210 -2.78 -5.89 25.01
N PRO A 211 -1.57 -5.32 24.75
CA PRO A 211 -0.54 -5.22 25.81
C PRO A 211 -0.99 -4.39 27.00
N LYS A 212 -1.75 -3.32 26.78
CA LYS A 212 -2.31 -2.50 27.85
C LYS A 212 -3.42 -3.26 28.62
N ARG A 213 -4.24 -4.03 27.90
CA ARG A 213 -5.27 -4.90 28.50
C ARG A 213 -4.65 -5.97 29.39
N ILE A 214 -3.60 -6.64 28.91
CA ILE A 214 -2.85 -7.64 29.69
C ILE A 214 -2.33 -6.99 30.99
N ASN A 215 -1.67 -5.84 30.89
CA ASN A 215 -1.18 -5.12 32.09
C ASN A 215 -2.30 -4.76 33.07
N GLN A 216 -3.47 -4.33 32.57
CA GLN A 216 -4.61 -4.03 33.45
C GLN A 216 -5.13 -5.26 34.18
N VAL A 217 -5.21 -6.40 33.51
CA VAL A 217 -5.65 -7.68 34.13
C VAL A 217 -4.64 -8.12 35.17
N LEU A 218 -3.33 -8.11 34.84
CA LEU A 218 -2.26 -8.47 35.77
C LEU A 218 -2.23 -7.56 36.99
N THR A 219 -2.36 -6.24 36.80
CA THR A 219 -2.41 -5.27 37.91
C THR A 219 -3.61 -5.57 38.83
N ARG A 220 -4.79 -5.90 38.28
CA ARG A 220 -5.98 -6.27 39.07
C ARG A 220 -5.73 -7.50 39.92
N TYR A 221 -5.01 -8.50 39.39
CA TYR A 221 -4.67 -9.70 40.17
C TYR A 221 -3.70 -9.40 41.31
N MET A 222 -2.67 -8.57 41.04
CA MET A 222 -1.70 -8.12 42.04
C MET A 222 -2.35 -7.30 43.16
N GLU A 223 -3.20 -6.34 42.80
CA GLU A 223 -3.90 -5.47 43.79
C GLU A 223 -4.92 -6.26 44.61
N SER A 224 -5.48 -7.33 44.08
CA SER A 224 -6.44 -8.20 44.79
C SER A 224 -5.77 -9.27 45.67
N GLY A 225 -4.44 -9.29 45.77
CA GLY A 225 -3.68 -10.25 46.57
C GLY A 225 -3.67 -11.68 46.00
N ARG A 226 -3.97 -11.82 44.67
CA ARG A 226 -3.98 -13.09 43.95
C ARG A 226 -2.71 -13.33 43.14
N GLU A 227 -1.58 -12.92 43.66
CA GLU A 227 -0.30 -13.03 42.95
C GLU A 227 0.06 -14.47 42.57
N GLN A 228 -0.37 -15.45 43.36
CA GLN A 228 -0.12 -16.88 43.08
C GLN A 228 -0.98 -17.46 41.94
N GLU A 229 -2.03 -16.75 41.53
CA GLU A 229 -2.95 -17.18 40.47
C GLU A 229 -2.55 -16.57 39.10
N VAL A 230 -1.55 -15.69 39.07
CA VAL A 230 -1.13 -14.98 37.83
C VAL A 230 -0.73 -15.95 36.71
N ASP A 231 -0.04 -17.03 37.05
CA ASP A 231 0.39 -18.05 36.09
C ASP A 231 -0.76 -18.92 35.56
N ASN A 232 -1.94 -18.84 36.18
CA ASN A 232 -3.12 -19.63 35.83
C ASN A 232 -4.30 -18.78 35.32
N ILE A 233 -4.06 -17.53 34.95
CA ILE A 233 -5.09 -16.66 34.39
C ILE A 233 -5.59 -17.28 33.07
N HIS A 234 -6.90 -17.52 32.98
CA HIS A 234 -7.48 -18.06 31.76
C HIS A 234 -7.45 -17.04 30.62
N ILE A 235 -7.15 -17.49 29.38
CA ILE A 235 -7.02 -16.60 28.21
C ILE A 235 -8.27 -15.73 28.00
N ASN A 236 -9.45 -16.25 28.34
CA ASN A 236 -10.71 -15.54 28.17
C ASN A 236 -10.80 -14.25 29.01
N GLU A 237 -10.07 -14.13 30.13
CA GLU A 237 -10.01 -12.89 30.94
C GLU A 237 -9.33 -11.73 30.17
N PHE A 238 -8.43 -12.06 29.24
CA PHE A 238 -7.77 -11.05 28.42
C PHE A 238 -8.64 -10.65 27.22
N ILE A 239 -9.33 -11.63 26.60
CA ILE A 239 -10.04 -11.42 25.33
C ILE A 239 -11.54 -11.16 25.48
N ALA A 240 -12.19 -11.62 26.55
CA ALA A 240 -13.64 -11.50 26.71
C ALA A 240 -14.10 -10.03 26.66
N PRO A 241 -15.25 -9.76 26.02
CA PRO A 241 -15.89 -8.45 26.08
C PRO A 241 -16.44 -8.19 27.49
N GLU A 242 -16.65 -6.94 27.85
CA GLU A 242 -17.19 -6.59 29.16
C GLU A 242 -18.69 -6.89 29.29
N SER A 243 -19.40 -6.88 28.17
CA SER A 243 -20.84 -7.14 28.13
C SER A 243 -21.30 -7.80 26.84
N LEU A 244 -22.21 -8.77 26.97
CA LEU A 244 -22.92 -9.41 25.86
C LEU A 244 -24.43 -9.40 26.17
N ASP A 245 -25.24 -8.95 25.20
CA ASP A 245 -26.69 -9.01 25.30
C ASP A 245 -27.32 -9.68 24.07
N PHE A 246 -27.93 -10.83 24.25
CA PHE A 246 -28.59 -11.65 23.23
C PHE A 246 -30.13 -11.59 23.31
N LYS A 247 -30.72 -10.60 23.99
CA LYS A 247 -32.17 -10.54 24.17
C LYS A 247 -32.94 -10.17 22.90
N HIS A 248 -32.25 -9.63 21.90
CA HIS A 248 -32.88 -9.15 20.68
C HIS A 248 -32.87 -10.21 19.58
N SER A 249 -33.96 -10.23 18.76
CA SER A 249 -34.15 -11.26 17.73
C SER A 249 -33.26 -11.05 16.47
N ASN A 250 -32.81 -9.85 16.23
CA ASN A 250 -32.16 -9.41 14.96
C ASN A 250 -30.80 -8.75 15.15
N TYR A 251 -30.34 -8.57 16.40
CA TYR A 251 -28.98 -8.09 16.70
C TYR A 251 -28.51 -8.54 18.08
N VAL A 252 -27.22 -8.41 18.31
CA VAL A 252 -26.55 -8.63 19.58
C VAL A 252 -25.84 -7.35 19.97
N LEU A 253 -25.76 -7.04 21.26
CA LEU A 253 -24.89 -5.98 21.77
C LEU A 253 -23.63 -6.58 22.36
N VAL A 254 -22.48 -6.16 21.83
CA VAL A 254 -21.15 -6.54 22.31
C VAL A 254 -20.45 -5.26 22.75
N ASN A 255 -20.20 -5.09 24.04
CA ASN A 255 -19.66 -3.83 24.60
C ASN A 255 -20.47 -2.58 24.20
N GLY A 256 -21.79 -2.70 24.04
CA GLY A 256 -22.65 -1.61 23.58
C GLY A 256 -22.65 -1.36 22.08
N ILE A 257 -21.86 -2.10 21.28
CA ILE A 257 -21.89 -2.03 19.82
C ILE A 257 -22.93 -3.01 19.28
N TYR A 258 -23.69 -2.57 18.30
CA TYR A 258 -24.72 -3.38 17.65
C TYR A 258 -24.10 -4.29 16.61
N HIS A 259 -24.34 -5.59 16.69
CA HIS A 259 -23.92 -6.62 15.76
C HIS A 259 -25.13 -7.31 15.19
N SER A 260 -25.24 -7.44 13.88
CA SER A 260 -26.27 -8.23 13.21
C SER A 260 -25.64 -9.27 12.30
N TYR A 261 -26.11 -10.50 12.38
CA TYR A 261 -25.63 -11.62 11.58
C TYR A 261 -26.64 -11.93 10.48
N LEU A 262 -26.14 -12.02 9.25
CA LEU A 262 -26.92 -12.29 8.06
C LEU A 262 -26.26 -13.43 7.28
N LEU A 263 -27.07 -14.16 6.51
CA LEU A 263 -26.58 -15.24 5.66
C LEU A 263 -27.16 -15.11 4.24
N VAL A 264 -26.43 -15.67 3.27
CA VAL A 264 -26.99 -15.92 1.94
C VAL A 264 -27.66 -17.28 1.97
N PRO A 265 -28.99 -17.37 1.76
CA PRO A 265 -29.70 -18.65 1.82
C PRO A 265 -29.27 -19.57 0.67
N CYS A 266 -29.56 -20.87 0.82
CA CYS A 266 -29.14 -21.87 -0.16
C CYS A 266 -29.66 -21.62 -1.59
N ASP A 267 -30.81 -20.97 -1.72
CA ASP A 267 -31.47 -20.57 -2.97
C ASP A 267 -31.13 -19.13 -3.41
N GLY A 268 -30.46 -18.35 -2.55
CA GLY A 268 -30.16 -16.94 -2.76
C GLY A 268 -28.85 -16.66 -3.52
N TYR A 269 -28.12 -17.66 -3.99
CA TYR A 269 -26.88 -17.48 -4.74
C TYR A 269 -27.13 -17.38 -6.24
N LYS A 270 -26.40 -16.49 -6.91
CA LYS A 270 -26.39 -16.39 -8.36
C LYS A 270 -25.93 -17.72 -9.00
N ALA A 271 -26.55 -18.10 -10.11
CA ALA A 271 -26.23 -19.34 -10.81
C ALA A 271 -24.83 -19.32 -11.47
N LYS A 272 -24.36 -18.15 -11.92
CA LYS A 272 -23.05 -17.95 -12.54
C LYS A 272 -22.38 -16.74 -11.89
N VAL A 273 -21.15 -16.89 -11.45
CA VAL A 273 -20.36 -15.82 -10.83
C VAL A 273 -19.07 -15.62 -11.61
N MET A 274 -18.58 -14.38 -11.60
CA MET A 274 -17.28 -14.03 -12.14
C MET A 274 -16.20 -14.28 -11.06
N PRO A 275 -14.96 -14.61 -11.45
CA PRO A 275 -13.87 -14.72 -10.50
C PRO A 275 -13.70 -13.42 -9.69
N GLY A 276 -13.53 -13.54 -8.37
CA GLY A 276 -13.38 -12.41 -7.47
C GLY A 276 -14.68 -11.64 -7.16
N TRP A 277 -15.86 -12.19 -7.42
CA TRP A 277 -17.16 -11.54 -7.16
C TRP A 277 -17.36 -11.13 -5.69
N LEU A 278 -16.70 -11.82 -4.75
CA LEU A 278 -16.72 -11.45 -3.32
C LEU A 278 -16.13 -10.07 -3.06
N SER A 279 -15.33 -9.51 -3.98
CA SER A 279 -14.75 -8.18 -3.84
C SER A 279 -15.79 -7.09 -3.60
N LEU A 280 -17.00 -7.23 -4.15
CA LEU A 280 -18.10 -6.31 -3.89
C LEU A 280 -18.48 -6.26 -2.41
N LEU A 281 -18.59 -7.43 -1.78
CA LEU A 281 -18.91 -7.54 -0.35
C LEU A 281 -17.73 -7.07 0.51
N ILE A 282 -16.53 -7.50 0.15
CA ILE A 282 -15.28 -7.16 0.83
C ILE A 282 -15.07 -5.64 0.85
N ASN A 283 -15.43 -4.94 -0.21
CA ASN A 283 -15.27 -3.50 -0.35
C ASN A 283 -16.51 -2.67 0.02
N ALA A 284 -17.55 -3.30 0.56
CA ALA A 284 -18.85 -2.67 0.83
C ALA A 284 -18.83 -1.59 1.94
N GLY A 285 -17.76 -1.46 2.69
CA GLY A 285 -17.58 -0.38 3.66
C GLY A 285 -17.08 -0.81 5.03
N GLU A 286 -17.22 0.09 6.00
CA GLU A 286 -16.84 -0.13 7.40
C GLU A 286 -17.89 -0.99 8.12
N GLY A 287 -17.42 -1.76 9.10
CA GLY A 287 -18.30 -2.55 9.98
C GLY A 287 -18.92 -3.77 9.32
N ILE A 288 -18.38 -4.21 8.20
CA ILE A 288 -18.84 -5.41 7.48
C ILE A 288 -17.73 -6.44 7.50
N ASP A 289 -17.98 -7.58 8.18
CA ASP A 289 -17.09 -8.74 8.13
C ASP A 289 -17.73 -9.85 7.33
N ILE A 290 -16.89 -10.66 6.74
CA ILE A 290 -17.31 -11.80 5.94
C ILE A 290 -16.63 -13.05 6.46
N ASP A 291 -17.43 -14.07 6.72
CA ASP A 291 -16.99 -15.42 7.01
C ASP A 291 -17.43 -16.34 5.87
N PHE A 292 -16.46 -16.87 5.17
CA PHE A 292 -16.64 -17.76 4.05
C PHE A 292 -16.19 -19.17 4.46
N PHE A 293 -17.14 -20.08 4.56
CA PHE A 293 -16.89 -21.46 4.97
C PHE A 293 -16.90 -22.38 3.76
N LEU A 294 -15.89 -23.23 3.68
CA LEU A 294 -15.79 -24.32 2.71
C LEU A 294 -15.65 -25.65 3.44
N HIS A 295 -16.53 -26.57 3.12
CA HIS A 295 -16.49 -27.92 3.68
C HIS A 295 -16.44 -28.97 2.56
N LYS A 296 -15.27 -29.55 2.37
CA LYS A 296 -15.01 -30.58 1.35
C LYS A 296 -15.77 -31.87 1.70
N GLN A 297 -16.40 -32.48 0.70
CA GLN A 297 -17.19 -33.66 0.88
C GLN A 297 -16.56 -34.90 0.21
N PRO A 298 -16.71 -36.11 0.78
CA PRO A 298 -16.22 -37.34 0.17
C PRO A 298 -16.90 -37.61 -1.16
N LYS A 299 -16.12 -37.73 -2.23
CA LYS A 299 -16.61 -37.90 -3.64
C LYS A 299 -17.57 -39.04 -3.80
N ASP A 300 -17.24 -40.22 -3.27
CA ASP A 300 -18.03 -41.44 -3.44
C ASP A 300 -19.46 -41.29 -2.88
N LYS A 301 -19.55 -40.71 -1.68
CA LYS A 301 -20.85 -40.47 -1.04
C LYS A 301 -21.71 -39.49 -1.81
N ILE A 302 -21.07 -38.42 -2.35
CA ILE A 302 -21.78 -37.41 -3.13
C ILE A 302 -22.22 -37.96 -4.49
N GLN A 303 -21.39 -38.73 -5.18
CA GLN A 303 -21.78 -39.36 -6.45
C GLN A 303 -22.98 -40.29 -6.31
N GLN A 304 -23.00 -41.09 -5.21
CA GLN A 304 -24.14 -41.96 -4.92
C GLN A 304 -25.40 -41.15 -4.63
N ARG A 305 -25.34 -40.11 -3.79
CA ARG A 305 -26.49 -39.24 -3.48
C ARG A 305 -27.02 -38.52 -4.70
N LEU A 306 -26.16 -37.95 -5.53
CA LEU A 306 -26.54 -37.29 -6.77
C LEU A 306 -27.19 -38.28 -7.75
N GLY A 307 -26.64 -39.48 -7.89
CA GLY A 307 -27.24 -40.53 -8.73
C GLY A 307 -28.62 -40.97 -8.25
N GLN A 308 -28.81 -41.04 -6.92
CA GLN A 308 -30.15 -41.35 -6.34
C GLN A 308 -31.13 -40.18 -6.59
N GLN A 309 -30.71 -38.94 -6.31
CA GLN A 309 -31.56 -37.76 -6.45
C GLN A 309 -32.01 -37.55 -7.91
N ILE A 310 -31.08 -37.69 -8.87
CA ILE A 310 -31.41 -37.61 -10.29
C ILE A 310 -32.43 -38.67 -10.67
N ARG A 311 -32.31 -39.92 -10.17
CA ARG A 311 -33.30 -41.00 -10.46
C ARG A 311 -34.67 -40.68 -9.87
N ILE A 312 -34.72 -40.20 -8.61
CA ILE A 312 -35.97 -39.80 -7.96
C ILE A 312 -36.63 -38.65 -8.72
N ASN A 313 -35.89 -37.62 -9.10
CA ASN A 313 -36.45 -36.49 -9.83
C ASN A 313 -36.96 -36.90 -11.22
N ARG A 314 -36.25 -37.81 -11.91
CA ARG A 314 -36.72 -38.37 -13.20
C ARG A 314 -37.98 -39.21 -13.07
N SER A 315 -38.16 -39.97 -11.97
CA SER A 315 -39.37 -40.71 -11.68
C SER A 315 -40.54 -39.75 -11.45
N LYS A 316 -40.31 -38.70 -10.66
CA LYS A 316 -41.34 -37.67 -10.38
C LYS A 316 -41.81 -36.95 -11.66
N ILE A 317 -40.92 -36.64 -12.58
CA ILE A 317 -41.28 -36.04 -13.89
C ILE A 317 -42.19 -36.99 -14.69
N LYS A 318 -41.94 -38.31 -14.68
CA LYS A 318 -42.78 -39.28 -15.36
C LYS A 318 -44.18 -39.44 -14.77
N ASP A 319 -44.26 -39.22 -13.46
CA ASP A 319 -45.51 -39.37 -12.69
C ASP A 319 -46.26 -38.03 -12.55
N ALA A 320 -45.67 -36.91 -12.93
CA ALA A 320 -46.24 -35.57 -12.85
C ALA A 320 -47.25 -35.35 -13.97
N SER A 321 -48.51 -35.40 -13.64
CA SER A 321 -49.59 -34.91 -14.49
C SER A 321 -49.63 -33.37 -14.41
N ASP A 322 -49.20 -32.73 -15.45
CA ASP A 322 -49.56 -31.37 -15.92
C ASP A 322 -49.68 -30.19 -14.93
N THR A 323 -48.65 -29.95 -14.13
CA THR A 323 -48.43 -28.57 -13.62
C THR A 323 -47.03 -28.08 -14.04
N ASN A 324 -47.00 -27.13 -14.99
CA ASN A 324 -45.79 -26.64 -15.62
C ASN A 324 -44.70 -26.15 -14.64
N ALA A 325 -45.06 -25.62 -13.50
CA ALA A 325 -44.11 -25.12 -12.49
C ALA A 325 -43.26 -26.24 -11.85
N ASP A 326 -43.91 -27.36 -11.47
CA ASP A 326 -43.18 -28.49 -10.85
C ASP A 326 -42.25 -29.20 -11.84
N PHE A 327 -42.62 -29.19 -13.15
CA PHE A 327 -41.82 -29.79 -14.23
C PHE A 327 -40.52 -29.03 -14.46
N ASP A 328 -40.58 -27.70 -14.55
CA ASP A 328 -39.39 -26.84 -14.79
C ASP A 328 -38.40 -26.92 -13.65
N ASP A 329 -38.86 -26.94 -12.41
CA ASP A 329 -38.05 -27.09 -11.19
C ASP A 329 -37.34 -28.44 -11.13
N LEU A 330 -38.07 -29.54 -11.46
CA LEU A 330 -37.51 -30.88 -11.49
C LEU A 330 -36.50 -31.06 -12.64
N ASP A 331 -36.77 -30.50 -13.82
CA ASP A 331 -35.82 -30.53 -14.95
C ASP A 331 -34.54 -29.72 -14.64
N SER A 332 -34.69 -28.53 -14.07
CA SER A 332 -33.57 -27.72 -13.60
C SER A 332 -32.72 -28.45 -12.56
N ALA A 333 -33.35 -29.12 -11.58
CA ALA A 333 -32.67 -29.91 -10.57
C ALA A 333 -31.93 -31.13 -11.18
N ILE A 334 -32.47 -31.77 -12.20
CA ILE A 334 -31.82 -32.85 -12.94
C ILE A 334 -30.59 -32.34 -13.70
N ARG A 335 -30.71 -31.22 -14.43
CA ARG A 335 -29.57 -30.60 -15.13
C ARG A 335 -28.46 -30.21 -14.20
N SER A 336 -28.79 -29.57 -13.07
CA SER A 336 -27.84 -29.22 -12.03
C SER A 336 -27.15 -30.46 -11.43
N GLY A 337 -27.88 -31.53 -11.19
CA GLY A 337 -27.32 -32.81 -10.74
C GLY A 337 -26.34 -33.44 -11.73
N TYR A 338 -26.63 -33.37 -13.03
CA TYR A 338 -25.70 -33.82 -14.07
C TYR A 338 -24.47 -32.96 -14.16
N PHE A 339 -24.61 -31.62 -14.07
CA PHE A 339 -23.47 -30.70 -14.03
C PHE A 339 -22.51 -31.05 -12.91
N LEU A 340 -23.00 -31.21 -11.67
CA LEU A 340 -22.19 -31.60 -10.53
C LEU A 340 -21.53 -32.98 -10.72
N LYS A 341 -22.25 -33.95 -11.27
CA LYS A 341 -21.72 -35.29 -11.56
C LYS A 341 -20.63 -35.26 -12.62
N GLN A 342 -20.77 -34.44 -13.65
CA GLN A 342 -19.76 -34.25 -14.70
C GLN A 342 -18.49 -33.60 -14.11
N GLY A 343 -18.61 -32.58 -13.26
CA GLY A 343 -17.47 -31.96 -12.58
C GLY A 343 -16.69 -32.96 -11.74
N LEU A 344 -17.39 -33.80 -10.97
CA LEU A 344 -16.76 -34.86 -10.17
C LEU A 344 -16.04 -35.89 -11.07
N ALA A 345 -16.58 -36.21 -12.24
CA ALA A 345 -15.93 -37.07 -13.24
C ALA A 345 -14.68 -36.43 -13.85
N ASN A 346 -14.68 -35.11 -13.96
CA ASN A 346 -13.53 -34.31 -14.43
C ASN A 346 -12.51 -34.01 -13.31
N ASN A 347 -12.50 -34.77 -12.25
CA ASN A 347 -11.54 -34.63 -11.14
C ASN A 347 -11.67 -33.35 -10.30
N GLU A 348 -12.85 -32.70 -10.31
CA GLU A 348 -13.17 -31.67 -9.32
C GLU A 348 -13.57 -32.30 -8.01
N ASP A 349 -13.38 -31.57 -6.91
CA ASP A 349 -13.93 -31.90 -5.60
C ASP A 349 -15.28 -31.19 -5.42
N PHE A 350 -16.05 -31.70 -4.46
CA PHE A 350 -17.34 -31.14 -4.09
C PHE A 350 -17.28 -30.50 -2.72
N TYR A 351 -17.79 -29.29 -2.61
CA TYR A 351 -17.84 -28.54 -1.36
C TYR A 351 -19.27 -28.12 -1.04
N TYR A 352 -19.55 -28.03 0.26
CA TYR A 352 -20.61 -27.16 0.75
C TYR A 352 -19.99 -25.81 1.11
N MET A 353 -20.53 -24.76 0.55
CA MET A 353 -20.13 -23.38 0.75
C MET A 353 -21.20 -22.67 1.58
N ASN A 354 -20.77 -21.87 2.54
CA ASN A 354 -21.63 -21.02 3.35
C ASN A 354 -21.04 -19.62 3.43
N LEU A 355 -21.88 -18.59 3.40
CA LEU A 355 -21.47 -17.19 3.54
C LEU A 355 -22.24 -16.58 4.69
N LEU A 356 -21.52 -16.14 5.74
CA LEU A 356 -22.03 -15.42 6.89
C LEU A 356 -21.49 -13.99 6.84
N ILE A 357 -22.37 -13.01 6.98
CA ILE A 357 -21.99 -11.59 6.98
C ILE A 357 -22.34 -11.01 8.35
N THR A 358 -21.36 -10.39 8.98
CA THR A 358 -21.54 -9.65 10.22
C THR A 358 -21.57 -8.17 9.91
N ILE A 359 -22.60 -7.46 10.33
CA ILE A 359 -22.72 -6.01 10.21
C ILE A 359 -22.69 -5.41 11.60
N THR A 360 -21.81 -4.42 11.80
CA THR A 360 -21.65 -3.74 13.09
C THR A 360 -21.90 -2.24 12.93
N ALA A 361 -22.45 -1.62 13.95
CA ALA A 361 -22.70 -0.17 14.00
C ALA A 361 -22.69 0.37 15.43
N GLY A 362 -22.45 1.67 15.58
CA GLY A 362 -22.47 2.35 16.87
C GLY A 362 -23.87 2.56 17.43
N ASP A 363 -24.86 2.68 16.56
CA ASP A 363 -26.27 2.86 16.92
C ASP A 363 -27.19 1.99 16.06
N LEU A 364 -28.46 1.91 16.46
CA LEU A 364 -29.45 1.03 15.83
C LEU A 364 -29.89 1.56 14.44
N GLU A 365 -29.96 2.87 14.25
CA GLU A 365 -30.37 3.48 12.98
C GLU A 365 -29.30 3.23 11.92
N GLU A 366 -28.04 3.42 12.28
CA GLU A 366 -26.90 3.10 11.41
C GLU A 366 -26.86 1.60 11.08
N LEU A 367 -27.09 0.71 12.06
CA LEU A 367 -27.15 -0.71 11.81
C LEU A 367 -28.22 -1.08 10.77
N GLN A 368 -29.43 -0.54 10.92
CA GLN A 368 -30.53 -0.78 9.98
C GLN A 368 -30.21 -0.24 8.60
N TRP A 369 -29.61 0.94 8.50
CA TRP A 369 -29.18 1.52 7.23
C TRP A 369 -28.13 0.64 6.54
N ARG A 370 -27.11 0.21 7.26
CA ARG A 370 -26.06 -0.69 6.72
C ARG A 370 -26.63 -2.03 6.25
N ILE A 371 -27.57 -2.60 6.98
CA ILE A 371 -28.28 -3.83 6.57
C ILE A 371 -29.05 -3.61 5.27
N GLN A 372 -29.75 -2.51 5.12
CA GLN A 372 -30.51 -2.22 3.90
C GLN A 372 -29.57 -1.98 2.70
N GLU A 373 -28.49 -1.24 2.89
CA GLU A 373 -27.49 -1.04 1.82
C GLU A 373 -26.84 -2.36 1.39
N MET A 374 -26.50 -3.25 2.33
CA MET A 374 -25.97 -4.56 2.01
C MET A 374 -26.97 -5.42 1.25
N LYS A 375 -28.25 -5.40 1.64
CA LYS A 375 -29.31 -6.09 0.90
C LYS A 375 -29.45 -5.55 -0.53
N LYS A 376 -29.46 -4.24 -0.73
CA LYS A 376 -29.52 -3.63 -2.04
C LYS A 376 -28.32 -4.02 -2.90
N LEU A 377 -27.11 -4.03 -2.31
CA LEU A 377 -25.90 -4.44 -2.99
C LEU A 377 -26.00 -5.87 -3.52
N LEU A 378 -26.46 -6.81 -2.69
CA LEU A 378 -26.62 -8.22 -3.10
C LEU A 378 -27.75 -8.41 -4.13
N ILE A 379 -28.87 -7.72 -3.96
CA ILE A 379 -29.97 -7.74 -4.95
C ILE A 379 -29.47 -7.24 -6.32
N SER A 380 -28.60 -6.23 -6.34
CA SER A 380 -28.00 -5.73 -7.62
C SER A 380 -27.15 -6.79 -8.33
N GLN A 381 -26.74 -7.82 -7.61
CA GLN A 381 -25.99 -8.97 -8.12
C GLN A 381 -26.84 -10.23 -8.29
N ASP A 382 -28.15 -10.11 -8.29
CA ASP A 382 -29.10 -11.23 -8.34
C ASP A 382 -28.89 -12.24 -7.18
N MET A 383 -28.62 -11.74 -5.99
CA MET A 383 -28.42 -12.53 -4.78
C MET A 383 -29.33 -12.07 -3.65
N ASP A 384 -29.76 -12.99 -2.80
CA ASP A 384 -30.58 -12.70 -1.62
C ASP A 384 -29.74 -12.67 -0.35
N LEU A 385 -30.15 -11.86 0.62
CA LEU A 385 -29.52 -11.74 1.93
C LEU A 385 -30.59 -11.76 3.02
N ARG A 386 -30.49 -12.71 3.94
CA ARG A 386 -31.45 -12.88 5.04
C ARG A 386 -30.79 -12.67 6.39
N SER A 387 -31.49 -11.95 7.27
CA SER A 387 -31.08 -11.80 8.67
C SER A 387 -31.31 -13.11 9.44
N CYS A 388 -30.38 -13.46 10.32
CA CYS A 388 -30.47 -14.63 11.19
C CYS A 388 -31.42 -14.36 12.37
N TYR A 389 -32.71 -14.15 12.10
CA TYR A 389 -33.71 -13.89 13.13
C TYR A 389 -33.77 -15.02 14.14
N PHE A 390 -33.71 -14.68 15.44
CA PHE A 390 -33.67 -15.63 16.56
C PHE A 390 -32.48 -16.60 16.55
N LEU A 391 -31.49 -16.36 15.71
CA LEU A 391 -30.25 -17.13 15.59
C LEU A 391 -29.00 -16.23 15.70
N GLN A 392 -29.13 -15.04 16.31
CA GLN A 392 -28.07 -14.06 16.42
C GLN A 392 -26.92 -14.54 17.32
N GLU A 393 -27.23 -15.26 18.41
CA GLU A 393 -26.24 -15.92 19.26
C GLU A 393 -25.44 -16.97 18.50
N GLN A 394 -26.11 -17.81 17.70
CA GLN A 394 -25.44 -18.77 16.82
C GLN A 394 -24.58 -18.08 15.77
N GLY A 395 -25.05 -16.93 15.23
CA GLY A 395 -24.29 -16.08 14.33
C GLY A 395 -23.02 -15.55 14.98
N PHE A 396 -23.14 -15.04 16.22
CA PHE A 396 -21.99 -14.57 16.99
C PHE A 396 -20.93 -15.66 17.19
N LEU A 397 -21.32 -16.83 17.68
CA LEU A 397 -20.39 -17.94 17.92
C LEU A 397 -19.79 -18.47 16.62
N SER A 398 -20.57 -18.48 15.51
CA SER A 398 -20.08 -18.92 14.20
C SER A 398 -19.14 -17.93 13.55
N SER A 399 -19.23 -16.64 13.89
CA SER A 399 -18.34 -15.61 13.38
C SER A 399 -16.96 -15.60 14.06
N LEU A 400 -16.76 -16.33 15.15
CA LEU A 400 -15.45 -16.51 15.74
C LEU A 400 -14.53 -17.32 14.81
N PRO A 401 -13.22 -17.08 14.81
CA PRO A 401 -12.28 -17.78 13.93
C PRO A 401 -11.96 -19.19 14.46
N LEU A 402 -12.98 -20.04 14.57
CA LEU A 402 -12.90 -21.37 15.18
C LEU A 402 -13.37 -22.49 14.25
N VAL A 403 -13.62 -22.20 12.97
CA VAL A 403 -14.13 -23.17 11.98
C VAL A 403 -15.43 -23.85 12.44
N ASN A 404 -16.25 -23.16 13.22
CA ASN A 404 -17.44 -23.70 13.84
C ASN A 404 -18.71 -22.96 13.39
N LEU A 405 -19.28 -23.37 12.26
CA LEU A 405 -20.56 -22.87 11.81
C LEU A 405 -21.70 -23.66 12.47
N ASP A 406 -22.60 -22.95 13.15
CA ASP A 406 -23.78 -23.58 13.79
C ASP A 406 -24.57 -24.42 12.78
N LYS A 407 -25.05 -25.56 13.20
CA LYS A 407 -25.76 -26.54 12.36
C LYS A 407 -26.99 -25.95 11.66
N LYS A 408 -27.75 -25.06 12.32
CA LYS A 408 -28.95 -24.45 11.72
C LYS A 408 -28.55 -23.45 10.66
N LEU A 409 -27.52 -22.61 10.94
CA LEU A 409 -26.99 -21.65 9.96
C LEU A 409 -26.38 -22.38 8.75
N TYR A 410 -25.64 -23.47 9.00
CA TYR A 410 -25.11 -24.34 7.97
C TYR A 410 -26.21 -24.87 7.04
N GLU A 411 -27.28 -25.46 7.59
CA GLU A 411 -28.37 -26.02 6.76
C GLU A 411 -29.14 -24.94 5.98
N LEU A 412 -29.28 -23.73 6.53
CA LEU A 412 -29.98 -22.62 5.87
C LEU A 412 -29.19 -21.98 4.72
N SER A 413 -27.85 -22.00 4.78
CA SER A 413 -27.00 -21.27 3.83
C SER A 413 -26.10 -22.14 2.96
N LYS A 414 -26.10 -23.47 3.13
CA LYS A 414 -25.20 -24.35 2.37
C LYS A 414 -25.51 -24.35 0.87
N ARG A 415 -24.49 -24.06 0.08
CA ARG A 415 -24.53 -24.11 -1.39
C ARG A 415 -23.61 -25.20 -1.90
N ASN A 416 -24.12 -26.00 -2.83
CA ASN A 416 -23.34 -27.00 -3.54
C ASN A 416 -22.43 -26.32 -4.56
N VAL A 417 -21.13 -26.53 -4.48
CA VAL A 417 -20.15 -25.99 -5.42
C VAL A 417 -19.07 -27.02 -5.76
N LEU A 418 -18.55 -26.95 -6.96
CA LEU A 418 -17.35 -27.67 -7.40
C LEU A 418 -16.10 -26.84 -7.09
N THR A 419 -14.91 -27.43 -7.19
CA THR A 419 -13.64 -26.74 -6.93
C THR A 419 -13.53 -25.43 -7.70
N THR A 420 -13.90 -25.42 -8.97
CA THR A 420 -13.85 -24.22 -9.82
C THR A 420 -14.78 -23.11 -9.30
N GLY A 421 -16.00 -23.49 -8.89
CA GLY A 421 -16.95 -22.55 -8.28
C GLY A 421 -16.46 -21.98 -6.95
N ALA A 422 -15.90 -22.84 -6.08
CA ALA A 422 -15.29 -22.41 -4.83
C ALA A 422 -14.08 -21.47 -5.06
N ALA A 423 -13.24 -21.77 -6.03
CA ALA A 423 -12.09 -20.92 -6.38
C ALA A 423 -12.49 -19.58 -6.99
N SER A 424 -13.64 -19.51 -7.69
CA SER A 424 -14.16 -18.22 -8.18
C SER A 424 -14.57 -17.26 -7.05
N CYS A 425 -14.77 -17.78 -5.84
CA CYS A 425 -14.94 -17.00 -4.62
C CYS A 425 -13.63 -16.51 -4.01
N TYR A 426 -12.54 -16.42 -4.77
CA TYR A 426 -11.24 -15.96 -4.29
C TYR A 426 -11.36 -14.66 -3.47
N PRO A 427 -11.01 -14.69 -2.18
CA PRO A 427 -11.38 -13.62 -1.25
C PRO A 427 -10.29 -12.58 -1.02
N PHE A 428 -9.02 -12.87 -1.34
CA PHE A 428 -7.87 -12.04 -0.98
C PHE A 428 -7.64 -10.94 -2.02
N VAL A 429 -8.62 -10.05 -2.20
CA VAL A 429 -8.73 -9.16 -3.38
C VAL A 429 -8.59 -7.67 -3.07
N SER A 430 -8.46 -7.27 -1.81
CA SER A 430 -8.48 -5.86 -1.41
C SER A 430 -7.16 -5.39 -0.84
N TYR A 431 -6.21 -5.08 -1.74
CA TYR A 431 -4.90 -4.56 -1.38
C TYR A 431 -4.95 -3.11 -0.92
N SER A 432 -4.20 -2.78 0.12
CA SER A 432 -4.05 -1.41 0.64
C SER A 432 -2.59 -1.13 1.02
N ILE A 433 -2.19 0.12 0.97
CA ILE A 433 -0.88 0.60 1.41
C ILE A 433 -1.13 1.63 2.51
N CYS A 434 -0.81 1.29 3.74
CA CYS A 434 -1.00 2.20 4.87
C CYS A 434 0.11 1.99 5.90
N ASP A 435 1.25 2.62 5.65
CA ASP A 435 2.43 2.52 6.50
C ASP A 435 2.30 3.47 7.71
N ASP A 436 2.84 3.07 8.85
CA ASP A 436 2.77 3.86 10.09
C ASP A 436 3.51 5.19 9.98
N ASN A 437 4.60 5.25 9.20
CA ASN A 437 5.52 6.41 9.11
C ASN A 437 5.72 6.92 7.68
N GLY A 438 4.70 6.91 6.85
CA GLY A 438 4.79 7.36 5.46
C GLY A 438 4.32 8.79 5.22
N ILE A 439 4.26 9.15 3.95
CA ILE A 439 3.51 10.32 3.46
C ILE A 439 2.17 9.86 2.89
N LEU A 440 1.12 10.63 3.15
CA LEU A 440 -0.19 10.40 2.56
C LEU A 440 -0.16 10.79 1.08
N PHE A 441 -0.55 9.90 0.20
CA PHE A 441 -0.80 10.19 -1.22
C PHE A 441 -2.28 10.58 -1.45
N GLY A 442 -3.19 9.85 -0.86
CA GLY A 442 -4.62 10.08 -1.04
C GLY A 442 -5.46 8.90 -0.55
N VAL A 443 -6.54 8.63 -1.28
CA VAL A 443 -7.50 7.56 -0.97
C VAL A 443 -7.57 6.57 -2.13
N ASN A 444 -7.53 5.29 -1.83
CA ASN A 444 -7.69 4.22 -2.80
C ASN A 444 -9.15 4.19 -3.29
N LYS A 445 -9.35 4.33 -4.59
CA LYS A 445 -10.70 4.41 -5.20
C LYS A 445 -11.50 3.10 -5.15
N HIS A 446 -10.83 1.96 -4.99
CA HIS A 446 -11.52 0.66 -4.98
C HIS A 446 -12.04 0.27 -3.61
N ASN A 447 -11.33 0.63 -2.55
CA ASN A 447 -11.64 0.14 -1.22
C ASN A 447 -11.68 1.22 -0.14
N ASN A 448 -11.58 2.49 -0.55
CA ASN A 448 -11.58 3.67 0.34
C ASN A 448 -10.53 3.62 1.47
N SER A 449 -9.44 2.84 1.30
CA SER A 449 -8.33 2.87 2.24
C SER A 449 -7.46 4.11 2.04
N LEU A 450 -6.87 4.64 3.10
CA LEU A 450 -5.82 5.64 2.98
C LEU A 450 -4.59 5.04 2.30
N VAL A 451 -3.94 5.83 1.46
CA VAL A 451 -2.69 5.45 0.80
C VAL A 451 -1.57 6.25 1.43
N ILE A 452 -0.93 5.63 2.41
CA ILE A 452 0.23 6.19 3.14
C ILE A 452 1.40 5.27 2.87
N ALA A 453 2.50 5.79 2.31
CA ALA A 453 3.67 5.00 2.00
C ALA A 453 4.95 5.64 2.56
N ASP A 454 5.77 4.83 3.23
CA ASP A 454 7.11 5.19 3.66
C ASP A 454 8.16 4.64 2.69
N ILE A 455 8.40 5.38 1.62
CA ILE A 455 9.33 4.97 0.56
C ILE A 455 10.77 4.77 1.04
N PHE A 456 11.14 5.30 2.21
CA PHE A 456 12.48 5.14 2.81
C PHE A 456 12.60 3.88 3.67
N ASP A 457 11.49 3.21 4.00
CA ASP A 457 11.55 1.93 4.70
C ASP A 457 12.10 0.82 3.79
N SER A 458 13.38 0.50 3.97
CA SER A 458 14.08 -0.51 3.18
C SER A 458 13.58 -1.94 3.41
N LYS A 459 12.80 -2.19 4.45
CA LYS A 459 12.17 -3.51 4.69
C LYS A 459 11.01 -3.75 3.75
N GLN A 460 10.24 -2.69 3.44
CA GLN A 460 9.07 -2.77 2.57
C GLN A 460 9.40 -2.40 1.12
N TYR A 461 10.26 -1.39 0.91
CA TYR A 461 10.56 -0.85 -0.42
C TYR A 461 12.01 -1.11 -0.81
N LYS A 462 12.24 -1.79 -1.93
CA LYS A 462 13.59 -2.13 -2.41
C LYS A 462 14.43 -0.91 -2.75
N ASN A 463 13.82 0.19 -3.17
CA ASN A 463 14.44 1.51 -3.28
C ASN A 463 13.39 2.62 -3.16
N SER A 464 13.85 3.83 -2.87
CA SER A 464 13.02 5.01 -2.59
C SER A 464 12.67 5.82 -3.84
N ASN A 465 13.17 5.44 -5.04
CA ASN A 465 12.95 6.23 -6.26
C ASN A 465 11.52 6.12 -6.77
N ILE A 466 11.02 7.24 -7.28
CA ILE A 466 9.68 7.36 -7.85
C ILE A 466 9.76 7.90 -9.28
N ALA A 467 9.05 7.28 -10.21
CA ALA A 467 8.79 7.84 -11.53
C ALA A 467 7.35 8.38 -11.59
N ILE A 468 7.17 9.61 -12.07
CA ILE A 468 5.87 10.23 -12.27
C ILE A 468 5.67 10.46 -13.77
N LEU A 469 4.71 9.75 -14.33
CA LEU A 469 4.40 9.75 -15.76
C LEU A 469 2.99 10.32 -15.98
N GLY A 470 2.85 11.24 -16.93
CA GLY A 470 1.53 11.78 -17.25
C GLY A 470 1.61 12.97 -18.22
N THR A 471 0.59 13.14 -19.03
CA THR A 471 0.50 14.22 -20.00
C THR A 471 0.37 15.60 -19.36
N SER A 472 0.52 16.64 -20.15
CA SER A 472 0.31 18.02 -19.68
C SER A 472 -1.11 18.20 -19.18
N GLY A 473 -1.28 18.81 -18.01
CA GLY A 473 -2.60 19.02 -17.37
C GLY A 473 -3.12 17.84 -16.55
N SER A 474 -2.45 16.68 -16.53
CA SER A 474 -2.86 15.47 -15.76
C SER A 474 -2.77 15.64 -14.22
N GLY A 475 -2.13 16.72 -13.74
CA GLY A 475 -1.92 16.96 -12.29
C GLY A 475 -0.51 16.63 -11.80
N LYS A 476 0.45 16.42 -12.67
CA LYS A 476 1.86 16.09 -12.34
C LYS A 476 2.48 17.04 -11.33
N THR A 477 2.48 18.35 -11.63
CA THR A 477 3.05 19.39 -10.74
C THR A 477 2.34 19.42 -9.38
N PHE A 478 1.03 19.25 -9.35
CA PHE A 478 0.27 19.15 -8.10
C PHE A 478 0.73 17.97 -7.24
N THR A 479 0.86 16.80 -7.84
CA THR A 479 1.33 15.59 -7.15
C THR A 479 2.74 15.77 -6.62
N MET A 480 3.66 16.29 -7.44
CA MET A 480 5.03 16.57 -7.05
C MET A 480 5.11 17.54 -5.87
N GLN A 481 4.42 18.67 -5.95
CA GLN A 481 4.43 19.69 -4.89
C GLN A 481 3.83 19.17 -3.59
N THR A 482 2.73 18.41 -3.66
CA THR A 482 2.12 17.78 -2.49
C THR A 482 3.10 16.83 -1.79
N MET A 483 3.77 15.99 -2.58
CA MET A 483 4.81 15.08 -2.06
C MET A 483 5.97 15.84 -1.44
N ALA A 484 6.48 16.86 -2.12
CA ALA A 484 7.59 17.67 -1.65
C ALA A 484 7.29 18.37 -0.32
N LEU A 485 6.11 18.99 -0.18
CA LEU A 485 5.68 19.60 1.08
C LEU A 485 5.56 18.57 2.21
N ARG A 486 5.00 17.39 1.92
CA ARG A 486 4.84 16.32 2.90
C ARG A 486 6.17 15.68 3.30
N MET A 487 7.13 15.59 2.40
CA MET A 487 8.50 15.18 2.71
C MET A 487 9.22 16.22 3.57
N ARG A 488 9.12 17.54 3.21
CA ARG A 488 9.67 18.62 4.02
C ARG A 488 9.09 18.63 5.43
N ARG A 489 7.80 18.40 5.56
CA ARG A 489 7.10 18.27 6.83
C ARG A 489 7.71 17.18 7.72
N LYS A 490 8.10 16.05 7.16
CA LYS A 490 8.80 14.96 7.87
C LYS A 490 10.26 15.29 8.22
N GLY A 491 10.77 16.42 7.79
CA GLY A 491 12.17 16.81 7.99
C GLY A 491 13.12 16.30 6.93
N ILE A 492 12.62 15.64 5.88
CA ILE A 492 13.40 15.19 4.74
C ILE A 492 13.89 16.43 3.97
N GLN A 493 15.16 16.44 3.57
CA GLN A 493 15.72 17.51 2.75
C GLN A 493 15.21 17.37 1.31
N VAL A 494 14.59 18.41 0.79
CA VAL A 494 13.94 18.43 -0.53
C VAL A 494 14.67 19.39 -1.47
N PHE A 495 15.05 18.87 -2.64
CA PHE A 495 15.56 19.64 -3.76
C PHE A 495 14.64 19.49 -4.95
N ILE A 496 14.27 20.58 -5.60
CA ILE A 496 13.39 20.60 -6.77
C ILE A 496 14.11 21.30 -7.92
N ILE A 497 14.28 20.62 -9.03
CA ILE A 497 14.81 21.17 -10.28
C ILE A 497 13.63 21.34 -11.25
N ALA A 498 13.30 22.58 -11.57
CA ALA A 498 12.12 22.95 -12.34
C ALA A 498 12.51 23.70 -13.63
N PRO A 499 12.56 23.01 -14.80
CA PRO A 499 13.04 23.60 -16.04
C PRO A 499 12.01 24.45 -16.80
N LEU A 500 10.71 24.17 -16.65
CA LEU A 500 9.68 24.82 -17.47
C LEU A 500 8.75 25.76 -16.71
N LYS A 501 8.41 25.44 -15.47
CA LYS A 501 7.38 26.14 -14.67
C LYS A 501 7.85 26.39 -13.25
N GLY A 502 9.11 26.78 -13.06
CA GLY A 502 9.69 26.95 -11.74
C GLY A 502 8.93 27.90 -10.82
N HIS A 503 8.34 28.97 -11.39
CA HIS A 503 7.55 29.95 -10.63
C HIS A 503 6.33 29.34 -9.89
N GLU A 504 5.81 28.20 -10.34
CA GLU A 504 4.70 27.49 -9.66
C GLU A 504 5.11 26.99 -8.27
N PHE A 505 6.39 26.72 -8.02
CA PHE A 505 6.93 26.25 -6.75
C PHE A 505 7.25 27.40 -5.77
N TYR A 506 7.21 28.65 -6.19
CA TYR A 506 7.65 29.79 -5.38
C TYR A 506 6.82 29.96 -4.09
N ARG A 507 5.49 29.89 -4.19
CA ARG A 507 4.61 30.07 -3.01
C ARG A 507 4.83 28.99 -1.95
N ALA A 508 4.93 27.74 -2.36
CA ALA A 508 5.21 26.62 -1.48
C ALA A 508 6.58 26.80 -0.80
N ALA A 509 7.61 27.09 -1.57
CA ALA A 509 8.96 27.31 -1.04
C ALA A 509 8.98 28.44 0.00
N ARG A 510 8.41 29.58 -0.33
CA ARG A 510 8.35 30.74 0.58
C ARG A 510 7.62 30.42 1.88
N ASN A 511 6.50 29.69 1.80
CA ASN A 511 5.69 29.37 2.98
C ASN A 511 6.42 28.45 3.97
N VAL A 512 7.19 27.48 3.48
CA VAL A 512 7.92 26.53 4.36
C VAL A 512 9.33 27.05 4.76
N GLY A 513 9.60 28.34 4.56
CA GLY A 513 10.92 28.92 4.86
C GLY A 513 12.01 28.38 3.95
N GLY A 514 11.66 27.89 2.78
CA GLY A 514 12.57 27.31 1.79
C GLY A 514 13.32 28.38 0.99
N THR A 515 14.34 27.94 0.28
CA THR A 515 15.14 28.80 -0.64
C THR A 515 14.64 28.61 -2.07
N PHE A 516 14.39 29.72 -2.74
CA PHE A 516 14.04 29.75 -4.16
C PHE A 516 15.15 30.41 -4.94
N ILE A 517 15.82 29.64 -5.80
CA ILE A 517 16.98 30.04 -6.57
C ILE A 517 16.58 30.11 -8.04
N GLN A 518 16.52 31.29 -8.61
CA GLN A 518 16.25 31.47 -10.03
C GLN A 518 17.58 31.62 -10.78
N ILE A 519 17.79 30.75 -11.76
CA ILE A 519 18.96 30.75 -12.64
C ILE A 519 18.50 31.22 -14.02
N SER A 520 19.04 32.35 -14.45
CA SER A 520 18.76 32.91 -15.78
C SER A 520 20.06 33.34 -16.43
N PRO A 521 20.10 33.67 -17.74
CA PRO A 521 21.30 34.07 -18.43
C PRO A 521 22.00 35.28 -17.80
N ALA A 522 21.26 36.19 -17.17
CA ALA A 522 21.75 37.38 -16.50
C ALA A 522 21.46 37.40 -14.99
N SER A 523 21.26 36.24 -14.37
CA SER A 523 20.95 36.12 -12.94
C SER A 523 22.11 36.52 -12.06
N GLN A 524 21.80 37.05 -10.88
CA GLN A 524 22.76 37.23 -9.81
C GLN A 524 23.10 35.92 -9.08
N ASN A 525 22.23 34.91 -9.19
CA ASN A 525 22.47 33.58 -8.66
C ASN A 525 23.34 32.80 -9.63
N CYS A 526 24.48 32.33 -9.14
CA CYS A 526 25.49 31.68 -9.94
C CYS A 526 25.91 30.35 -9.31
N ILE A 527 26.11 29.35 -10.16
CA ILE A 527 26.69 28.06 -9.79
C ILE A 527 27.94 27.86 -10.65
N ASN A 528 29.11 27.81 -10.01
CA ASN A 528 30.37 27.56 -10.71
C ASN A 528 30.45 26.08 -11.11
N VAL A 529 30.36 25.81 -12.40
CA VAL A 529 30.44 24.43 -12.92
C VAL A 529 31.83 23.81 -12.68
N MET A 530 32.89 24.65 -12.56
CA MET A 530 34.25 24.21 -12.30
C MET A 530 34.53 23.89 -10.81
N GLU A 531 33.62 24.17 -9.91
CA GLU A 531 33.84 24.00 -8.48
C GLU A 531 33.95 22.54 -8.07
N ILE A 532 35.06 22.20 -7.38
CA ILE A 532 35.22 20.94 -6.64
C ILE A 532 34.77 21.21 -5.22
N ARG A 533 33.70 20.53 -4.77
CA ARG A 533 33.08 20.75 -3.46
C ARG A 533 33.65 19.78 -2.44
N LYS A 534 33.75 20.24 -1.19
CA LYS A 534 34.16 19.40 -0.07
C LYS A 534 33.02 18.42 0.25
N VAL A 535 33.31 17.14 0.22
CA VAL A 535 32.42 16.08 0.70
C VAL A 535 32.90 15.66 2.08
N ASP A 536 32.00 15.64 3.06
CA ASP A 536 32.33 15.12 4.40
C ASP A 536 32.45 13.60 4.33
N ASN A 537 33.70 13.11 4.41
CA ASN A 537 33.99 11.67 4.28
C ASN A 537 33.85 10.91 5.60
N SER A 538 33.61 11.58 6.74
CA SER A 538 33.60 10.94 8.06
C SER A 538 32.63 9.74 8.18
N VAL A 539 31.46 9.83 7.58
CA VAL A 539 30.49 8.72 7.52
C VAL A 539 30.89 7.70 6.44
N ASN A 540 31.50 8.17 5.34
CA ASN A 540 31.92 7.31 4.24
C ASN A 540 33.08 6.40 4.66
N GLU A 541 34.02 6.92 5.46
CA GLU A 541 35.15 6.16 5.99
C GLU A 541 34.71 5.02 6.93
N LEU A 542 33.63 5.22 7.68
CA LEU A 542 33.03 4.18 8.52
C LEU A 542 32.41 3.03 7.73
N LEU A 543 31.86 3.33 6.55
CA LEU A 543 31.13 2.37 5.73
C LEU A 543 32.02 1.67 4.69
N ASP A 544 32.88 2.43 4.02
CA ASP A 544 33.65 1.98 2.87
C ASP A 544 35.13 1.68 3.20
N GLY A 545 35.56 1.94 4.45
CA GLY A 545 36.96 1.89 4.87
C GLY A 545 37.77 3.05 4.30
N PRO A 546 39.08 3.11 4.49
CA PRO A 546 39.91 4.16 3.92
C PRO A 546 39.81 4.06 2.39
N THR A 547 39.11 5.04 1.79
CA THR A 547 39.01 5.15 0.35
C THR A 547 40.42 5.34 -0.23
N LEU A 548 40.84 4.43 -1.08
CA LEU A 548 41.96 4.63 -1.95
C LEU A 548 41.77 5.97 -2.68
N ASP A 549 42.78 6.84 -2.63
CA ASP A 549 42.84 8.22 -3.13
C ASP A 549 42.23 8.45 -4.51
N ALA A 550 40.89 8.39 -4.61
CA ALA A 550 40.22 8.79 -5.84
C ALA A 550 40.38 10.29 -5.99
N SER A 551 41.04 10.71 -7.07
CA SER A 551 41.28 12.13 -7.36
C SER A 551 39.96 12.86 -7.56
N ALA A 552 39.62 13.81 -6.68
CA ALA A 552 38.44 14.66 -6.81
C ALA A 552 38.49 15.48 -8.10
N LEU A 553 39.68 15.90 -8.54
CA LEU A 553 39.89 16.57 -9.82
C LEU A 553 39.52 15.65 -11.00
N ALA A 554 39.95 14.39 -11.01
CA ALA A 554 39.62 13.46 -12.10
C ALA A 554 38.12 13.24 -12.23
N SER A 555 37.42 13.04 -11.10
CA SER A 555 35.94 12.91 -11.07
C SER A 555 35.26 14.20 -11.57
N LYS A 556 35.81 15.38 -11.24
CA LYS A 556 35.26 16.65 -11.70
C LYS A 556 35.47 16.84 -13.22
N ILE A 557 36.63 16.49 -13.74
CA ILE A 557 36.92 16.57 -15.18
C ILE A 557 35.96 15.67 -15.97
N GLN A 558 35.67 14.48 -15.52
CA GLN A 558 34.66 13.63 -16.16
C GLN A 558 33.28 14.31 -16.25
N ARG A 559 32.84 14.96 -15.17
CA ARG A 559 31.58 15.74 -15.18
C ARG A 559 31.67 16.97 -16.11
N LEU A 560 32.81 17.62 -16.17
CA LEU A 560 33.02 18.71 -17.10
C LEU A 560 32.97 18.25 -18.57
N HIS A 561 33.43 17.04 -18.87
CA HIS A 561 33.22 16.45 -20.20
C HIS A 561 31.73 16.28 -20.55
N VAL A 562 30.89 15.94 -19.60
CA VAL A 562 29.44 15.90 -19.80
C VAL A 562 28.92 17.32 -20.12
N PHE A 563 29.31 18.32 -19.33
CA PHE A 563 28.92 19.72 -19.51
C PHE A 563 29.31 20.23 -20.91
N PHE A 564 30.57 20.04 -21.29
CA PHE A 564 31.07 20.50 -22.61
C PHE A 564 30.46 19.72 -23.77
N SER A 565 30.12 18.42 -23.57
CA SER A 565 29.45 17.65 -24.61
C SER A 565 27.97 18.04 -24.80
N LEU A 566 27.33 18.63 -23.81
CA LEU A 566 26.01 19.26 -23.96
C LEU A 566 26.11 20.61 -24.68
N LEU A 567 27.14 21.36 -24.38
CA LEU A 567 27.38 22.69 -24.99
C LEU A 567 27.85 22.57 -26.45
N ILE A 568 28.65 21.54 -26.75
CA ILE A 568 29.30 21.30 -28.05
C ILE A 568 29.01 19.83 -28.45
N PRO A 569 27.82 19.52 -29.00
CA PRO A 569 27.45 18.14 -29.32
C PRO A 569 28.30 17.48 -30.41
N ASP A 570 28.86 18.26 -31.31
CA ASP A 570 29.67 17.85 -32.47
C ASP A 570 31.19 17.80 -32.20
N MET A 571 31.61 17.78 -30.92
CA MET A 571 33.03 17.73 -30.50
C MET A 571 33.69 16.42 -30.93
N SER A 572 34.80 16.56 -31.70
CA SER A 572 35.61 15.44 -32.17
C SER A 572 36.39 14.76 -31.05
N HIS A 573 36.93 13.57 -31.30
CA HIS A 573 37.74 12.86 -30.29
C HIS A 573 39.04 13.61 -29.98
N GLU A 574 39.60 14.28 -30.96
CA GLU A 574 40.82 15.13 -30.82
C GLU A 574 40.51 16.34 -29.95
N GLU A 575 39.41 17.05 -30.23
CA GLU A 575 38.96 18.17 -29.40
C GLU A 575 38.65 17.78 -27.95
N LYS A 576 38.12 16.58 -27.72
CA LYS A 576 37.90 16.07 -26.35
C LYS A 576 39.22 15.88 -25.61
N GLN A 577 40.25 15.39 -26.26
CA GLN A 577 41.56 15.23 -25.66
C GLN A 577 42.21 16.58 -25.36
N LEU A 578 42.15 17.52 -26.31
CA LEU A 578 42.65 18.87 -26.12
C LEU A 578 41.91 19.63 -25.02
N LEU A 579 40.61 19.42 -24.88
CA LEU A 579 39.81 19.95 -23.78
C LEU A 579 40.25 19.36 -22.43
N ASP A 580 40.51 18.06 -22.35
CA ASP A 580 41.01 17.41 -21.14
C ASP A 580 42.29 18.02 -20.64
N GLU A 581 43.26 18.22 -21.57
CA GLU A 581 44.52 18.88 -21.29
C GLU A 581 44.36 20.36 -20.85
N ALA A 582 43.45 21.10 -21.51
CA ALA A 582 43.11 22.45 -21.11
C ALA A 582 42.47 22.55 -19.73
N LEU A 583 41.58 21.63 -19.39
CA LEU A 583 40.98 21.57 -18.05
C LEU A 583 42.02 21.29 -16.98
N ILE A 584 42.86 20.26 -17.15
CA ILE A 584 43.99 19.98 -16.25
C ILE A 584 44.90 21.20 -16.06
N LYS A 585 45.26 21.85 -17.17
CA LYS A 585 46.09 23.06 -17.16
C LYS A 585 45.45 24.24 -16.42
N THR A 586 44.12 24.38 -16.57
CA THR A 586 43.35 25.44 -15.88
C THR A 586 43.40 25.25 -14.36
N TYR A 587 43.15 24.03 -13.88
CA TYR A 587 43.27 23.74 -12.42
C TYR A 587 44.71 23.86 -11.93
N ALA A 588 45.70 23.44 -12.72
CA ALA A 588 47.11 23.54 -12.37
C ALA A 588 47.55 25.01 -12.18
N ARG A 589 47.02 25.98 -12.94
CA ARG A 589 47.24 27.41 -12.73
C ARG A 589 46.77 27.93 -11.39
N LYS A 590 45.73 27.29 -10.78
CA LYS A 590 45.27 27.57 -9.40
C LYS A 590 46.03 26.74 -8.37
N GLY A 591 47.05 25.97 -8.77
CA GLY A 591 47.82 25.09 -7.90
C GLY A 591 47.01 23.86 -7.42
N ILE A 592 46.03 23.42 -8.22
CA ILE A 592 45.22 22.26 -7.96
C ILE A 592 45.66 21.13 -8.88
N THR A 593 45.95 19.96 -8.33
CA THR A 593 46.45 18.79 -9.03
C THR A 593 45.61 17.54 -8.67
N HIS A 594 45.95 16.39 -9.24
CA HIS A 594 45.25 15.13 -8.93
C HIS A 594 45.38 14.68 -7.45
N LYS A 595 46.28 15.33 -6.68
CA LYS A 595 46.38 15.08 -5.23
C LYS A 595 45.34 15.91 -4.48
N ASN A 596 44.50 15.26 -3.73
CA ASN A 596 43.41 15.92 -2.99
C ASN A 596 43.92 16.97 -1.98
N GLU A 597 45.09 16.80 -1.44
CA GLU A 597 45.74 17.77 -0.55
C GLU A 597 45.97 19.13 -1.23
N SER A 598 46.16 19.17 -2.54
CA SER A 598 46.34 20.38 -3.31
C SER A 598 45.09 21.28 -3.38
N LEU A 599 43.91 20.75 -3.01
CA LEU A 599 42.65 21.51 -2.92
C LEU A 599 42.63 22.46 -1.72
N ILE A 600 43.32 22.12 -0.65
CA ILE A 600 43.26 22.83 0.62
C ILE A 600 43.96 24.17 0.48
N ASP A 601 43.36 25.25 1.02
CA ASP A 601 44.00 26.56 1.06
C ASP A 601 45.10 26.55 2.18
N PRO A 602 46.36 26.83 1.82
CA PRO A 602 47.43 26.86 2.83
C PRO A 602 47.23 27.91 3.94
N LYS A 603 46.45 28.95 3.69
CA LYS A 603 46.12 30.00 4.65
C LYS A 603 44.93 29.65 5.55
N HIS A 604 44.04 28.82 5.06
CA HIS A 604 42.80 28.41 5.76
C HIS A 604 42.57 26.92 5.54
N PRO A 605 43.13 26.04 6.40
CA PRO A 605 43.08 24.57 6.23
C PRO A 605 41.67 23.97 6.17
N ASP A 606 40.68 24.69 6.68
CA ASP A 606 39.28 24.27 6.66
C ASP A 606 38.54 24.55 5.33
N HIS A 607 39.18 25.36 4.47
CA HIS A 607 38.61 25.78 3.20
C HIS A 607 39.44 25.29 1.99
N TYR A 608 38.74 25.07 0.88
CA TYR A 608 39.40 24.83 -0.40
C TYR A 608 39.87 26.14 -1.01
N LYS A 609 40.90 26.07 -1.87
CA LYS A 609 41.34 27.18 -2.71
C LYS A 609 40.22 27.73 -3.58
N ALA A 610 40.30 28.97 -3.98
CA ALA A 610 39.40 29.54 -4.97
C ALA A 610 39.45 28.72 -6.26
N MET A 611 38.32 28.18 -6.66
CA MET A 611 38.22 27.35 -7.85
C MET A 611 38.29 28.18 -9.15
N PRO A 612 38.76 27.59 -10.23
CA PRO A 612 38.69 28.27 -11.53
C PRO A 612 37.23 28.48 -11.93
N ILE A 613 37.02 29.44 -12.83
CA ILE A 613 35.75 29.71 -13.50
C ILE A 613 35.84 29.40 -14.99
N LEU A 614 34.75 29.47 -15.75
CA LEU A 614 34.74 29.20 -17.18
C LEU A 614 35.64 30.17 -17.96
N GLY A 615 35.81 31.42 -17.47
CA GLY A 615 36.75 32.38 -18.02
C GLY A 615 38.21 31.93 -17.99
N ASP A 616 38.60 31.25 -16.88
CA ASP A 616 39.96 30.69 -16.79
C ASP A 616 40.19 29.57 -17.82
N VAL A 617 39.16 28.79 -18.16
CA VAL A 617 39.21 27.76 -19.23
C VAL A 617 39.28 28.42 -20.58
N TYR A 618 38.47 29.45 -20.79
CA TYR A 618 38.47 30.23 -22.05
C TYR A 618 39.86 30.76 -22.35
N ASP A 619 40.55 31.38 -21.39
CA ASP A 619 41.88 31.91 -21.56
C ASP A 619 42.89 30.81 -21.96
N VAL A 620 42.80 29.62 -21.33
CA VAL A 620 43.68 28.50 -21.70
C VAL A 620 43.38 27.98 -23.11
N LEU A 621 42.11 27.88 -23.49
CA LEU A 621 41.70 27.42 -24.82
C LEU A 621 42.08 28.41 -25.94
N MET A 622 42.20 29.71 -25.65
CA MET A 622 42.63 30.72 -26.59
C MET A 622 44.16 30.70 -26.87
N GLU A 623 44.95 30.01 -26.06
CA GLU A 623 46.42 29.95 -26.22
C GLU A 623 46.85 29.10 -27.43
N THR A 624 46.06 28.12 -27.84
CA THR A 624 46.38 27.16 -28.89
C THR A 624 45.40 27.32 -30.04
N GLU A 625 45.89 27.31 -31.30
CA GLU A 625 45.04 27.47 -32.47
C GLU A 625 43.97 26.37 -32.58
N ASP A 626 44.35 25.15 -32.29
CA ASP A 626 43.48 23.97 -32.40
C ASP A 626 42.31 23.97 -31.40
N THR A 627 42.38 24.76 -30.31
CA THR A 627 41.33 24.86 -29.30
C THR A 627 40.46 26.11 -29.42
N LYS A 628 40.78 27.03 -30.32
CA LYS A 628 40.05 28.30 -30.52
C LYS A 628 38.59 28.12 -30.85
N ARG A 629 38.22 27.08 -31.62
CA ARG A 629 36.81 26.75 -31.89
C ARG A 629 36.03 26.52 -30.59
N LEU A 630 36.57 25.72 -29.65
CA LEU A 630 35.97 25.48 -28.35
C LEU A 630 35.85 26.76 -27.54
N ALA A 631 36.90 27.61 -27.54
CA ALA A 631 36.87 28.90 -26.87
C ALA A 631 35.77 29.81 -27.44
N HIS A 632 35.63 29.90 -28.77
CA HIS A 632 34.62 30.74 -29.40
C HIS A 632 33.18 30.31 -29.03
N ILE A 633 32.91 29.02 -28.91
CA ILE A 633 31.61 28.53 -28.45
C ILE A 633 31.40 28.85 -26.97
N LEU A 634 32.43 28.64 -26.15
CA LEU A 634 32.40 28.94 -24.72
C LEU A 634 32.21 30.43 -24.43
N ASN A 635 32.61 31.29 -25.35
CA ASN A 635 32.55 32.75 -25.21
C ASN A 635 31.13 33.27 -24.90
N ARG A 636 30.08 32.58 -25.36
CA ARG A 636 28.67 32.87 -25.01
C ARG A 636 28.43 32.86 -23.50
N LEU A 637 29.07 31.93 -22.79
CA LEU A 637 28.95 31.76 -21.32
C LEU A 637 29.96 32.63 -20.57
N VAL A 638 31.03 33.11 -21.21
CA VAL A 638 32.09 33.87 -20.53
C VAL A 638 31.89 35.39 -20.67
N HIS A 639 31.72 35.88 -21.88
CA HIS A 639 31.57 37.32 -22.17
C HIS A 639 30.26 37.65 -22.87
N GLY A 640 29.47 36.62 -23.24
CA GLY A 640 28.23 36.79 -23.99
C GLY A 640 26.99 36.94 -23.08
N SER A 641 25.83 36.64 -23.66
CA SER A 641 24.52 36.86 -23.05
C SER A 641 24.19 35.94 -21.83
N ALA A 642 24.96 34.89 -21.58
CA ALA A 642 24.75 33.92 -20.49
C ALA A 642 25.94 33.91 -19.53
N SER A 643 26.45 35.05 -19.15
CA SER A 643 27.61 35.21 -18.26
C SER A 643 27.39 34.83 -16.81
N SER A 644 26.16 34.56 -16.42
CA SER A 644 25.84 34.04 -15.08
C SER A 644 26.51 32.69 -14.73
N PHE A 645 26.91 31.93 -15.75
CA PHE A 645 27.65 30.69 -15.56
C PHE A 645 29.15 30.86 -15.31
N ASN A 646 29.68 32.10 -15.50
CA ASN A 646 31.10 32.44 -15.37
C ASN A 646 31.40 33.18 -14.07
N GLN A 647 30.88 32.72 -12.94
CA GLN A 647 31.16 33.35 -11.62
C GLN A 647 31.32 32.25 -10.56
N GLN A 648 31.86 32.65 -9.40
CA GLN A 648 31.90 31.75 -8.25
C GLN A 648 30.49 31.46 -7.73
N THR A 649 30.27 30.26 -7.18
CA THR A 649 29.00 29.87 -6.57
C THR A 649 28.64 30.81 -5.41
N ASN A 650 27.47 31.40 -5.48
CA ASN A 650 26.93 32.31 -4.47
C ASN A 650 25.56 31.85 -3.91
N VAL A 651 25.12 30.67 -4.31
CA VAL A 651 23.88 30.08 -3.83
C VAL A 651 24.16 28.99 -2.83
N ASP A 652 23.24 28.83 -1.85
CA ASP A 652 23.36 27.84 -0.77
C ASP A 652 22.23 26.83 -0.80
N LEU A 653 22.57 25.54 -0.69
CA LEU A 653 21.65 24.39 -0.63
C LEU A 653 21.53 23.80 0.78
N THR A 654 21.88 24.52 1.83
CA THR A 654 21.76 24.03 3.21
C THR A 654 20.32 23.96 3.70
N ASN A 655 19.43 24.71 3.08
CA ASN A 655 18.01 24.74 3.45
C ASN A 655 17.35 23.39 3.20
N LYS A 656 16.43 23.00 4.06
CA LYS A 656 15.66 21.75 3.95
C LYS A 656 14.66 21.72 2.79
N TYR A 657 14.38 22.83 2.14
CA TYR A 657 13.52 22.92 0.96
C TYR A 657 14.10 23.93 -0.02
N THR A 658 14.67 23.44 -1.10
CA THR A 658 15.33 24.28 -2.09
C THR A 658 14.77 24.02 -3.47
N VAL A 659 14.36 25.09 -4.14
CA VAL A 659 13.87 25.07 -5.52
C VAL A 659 14.89 25.77 -6.42
N LEU A 660 15.33 25.10 -7.47
CA LEU A 660 16.13 25.66 -8.54
C LEU A 660 15.24 25.85 -9.76
N ASP A 661 14.84 27.10 -9.98
CA ASP A 661 14.07 27.53 -11.14
C ASP A 661 15.01 27.92 -12.27
N ILE A 662 14.96 27.12 -13.34
CA ILE A 662 15.77 27.35 -14.54
C ILE A 662 14.91 27.69 -15.76
N SER A 663 13.64 28.01 -15.56
CA SER A 663 12.67 28.27 -16.62
C SER A 663 13.02 29.46 -17.53
N GLU A 664 13.77 30.41 -17.04
CA GLU A 664 14.26 31.56 -17.84
C GLU A 664 15.28 31.17 -18.93
N LEU A 665 15.83 29.92 -18.86
CA LEU A 665 16.73 29.40 -19.90
C LEU A 665 15.97 28.82 -21.11
N THR A 666 14.63 28.70 -21.04
CA THR A 666 13.81 28.13 -22.13
C THR A 666 13.90 28.82 -23.46
N GLY A 667 14.37 30.07 -23.50
CA GLY A 667 14.64 30.78 -24.73
C GLY A 667 15.74 30.18 -25.63
N SER A 668 16.52 29.22 -25.11
CA SER A 668 17.54 28.44 -25.82
C SER A 668 17.57 27.02 -25.29
N SER A 669 17.21 26.05 -26.14
CA SER A 669 17.18 24.64 -25.78
C SER A 669 18.52 24.13 -25.21
N ASP A 670 19.61 24.58 -25.80
CA ASP A 670 20.96 24.17 -25.39
C ASP A 670 21.29 24.67 -23.98
N LEU A 671 20.96 25.94 -23.69
CA LEU A 671 21.19 26.52 -22.35
C LEU A 671 20.30 25.88 -21.29
N LEU A 672 19.06 25.48 -21.63
CA LEU A 672 18.17 24.82 -20.73
C LEU A 672 18.74 23.45 -20.28
N THR A 673 19.18 22.63 -21.22
CA THR A 673 19.78 21.32 -20.94
C THR A 673 21.07 21.45 -20.13
N VAL A 674 21.92 22.41 -20.51
CA VAL A 674 23.15 22.74 -19.75
C VAL A 674 22.81 23.20 -18.32
N GLY A 675 21.88 24.14 -18.17
CA GLY A 675 21.43 24.64 -16.86
C GLY A 675 20.86 23.55 -15.97
N MET A 676 20.06 22.66 -16.55
CA MET A 676 19.51 21.51 -15.85
C MET A 676 20.59 20.53 -15.37
N PHE A 677 21.59 20.27 -16.21
CA PHE A 677 22.73 19.46 -15.83
C PHE A 677 23.50 20.09 -14.66
N VAL A 678 23.83 21.40 -14.75
CA VAL A 678 24.56 22.13 -13.70
C VAL A 678 23.81 22.14 -12.39
N ALA A 679 22.48 22.35 -12.43
CA ALA A 679 21.64 22.30 -11.25
C ALA A 679 21.63 20.89 -10.62
N LEU A 680 21.49 19.84 -11.44
CA LEU A 680 21.50 18.46 -10.96
C LEU A 680 22.86 18.04 -10.41
N ASP A 681 23.96 18.42 -11.07
CA ASP A 681 25.34 18.17 -10.60
C ASP A 681 25.59 18.81 -9.22
N TYR A 682 25.10 20.04 -9.05
CA TYR A 682 25.22 20.76 -7.79
C TYR A 682 24.41 20.10 -6.66
N VAL A 683 23.15 19.77 -6.93
CA VAL A 683 22.27 19.07 -5.97
C VAL A 683 22.83 17.69 -5.65
N TRP A 684 23.36 16.99 -6.65
CA TRP A 684 23.95 15.67 -6.45
C TRP A 684 25.18 15.67 -5.54
N ASP A 685 26.07 16.65 -5.70
CA ASP A 685 27.18 16.83 -4.79
C ASP A 685 26.71 17.09 -3.35
N LYS A 686 25.67 17.93 -3.19
CA LYS A 686 25.07 18.21 -1.89
C LYS A 686 24.44 16.96 -1.27
N ALA A 687 23.77 16.15 -2.08
CA ALA A 687 23.15 14.90 -1.63
C ALA A 687 24.17 13.87 -1.11
N LYS A 688 25.39 13.89 -1.64
CA LYS A 688 26.48 12.99 -1.21
C LYS A 688 27.14 13.41 0.11
N GLU A 689 26.98 14.63 0.57
CA GLU A 689 27.66 15.15 1.76
C GLU A 689 27.31 14.38 3.02
N ASN A 690 26.05 13.96 3.21
CA ASN A 690 25.62 13.26 4.39
C ASN A 690 24.77 12.04 4.05
N ARG A 691 25.27 10.84 4.35
CA ARG A 691 24.56 9.57 4.09
C ARG A 691 23.48 9.23 5.11
N THR A 692 23.44 9.90 6.25
CA THR A 692 22.52 9.56 7.35
C THR A 692 21.20 10.32 7.29
N GLU A 693 21.15 11.43 6.57
CA GLU A 693 19.94 12.23 6.41
C GLU A 693 19.14 11.78 5.17
N GLU A 694 17.84 11.64 5.35
CA GLU A 694 16.93 11.39 4.24
C GLU A 694 16.80 12.62 3.35
N LYS A 695 16.85 12.41 2.05
CA LYS A 695 16.71 13.47 1.07
C LYS A 695 15.98 13.04 -0.19
N ALA A 696 15.33 13.98 -0.84
CA ALA A 696 14.57 13.77 -2.06
C ALA A 696 14.98 14.79 -3.13
N ILE A 697 15.35 14.30 -4.30
CA ILE A 697 15.68 15.12 -5.46
C ILE A 697 14.55 14.97 -6.49
N PHE A 698 13.77 16.02 -6.65
CA PHE A 698 12.71 16.11 -7.65
C PHE A 698 13.30 16.70 -8.94
N VAL A 699 13.23 15.93 -10.00
CA VAL A 699 13.66 16.35 -11.33
C VAL A 699 12.42 16.40 -12.22
N ASP A 700 11.90 17.60 -12.43
CA ASP A 700 10.78 17.79 -13.36
C ASP A 700 11.31 17.79 -14.79
N GLU A 701 10.52 17.31 -15.73
CA GLU A 701 10.84 17.19 -17.15
C GLU A 701 12.21 16.53 -17.42
N VAL A 702 12.47 15.40 -16.74
CA VAL A 702 13.75 14.68 -16.82
C VAL A 702 14.13 14.28 -18.26
N TRP A 703 13.16 14.20 -19.17
CA TRP A 703 13.40 13.93 -20.58
C TRP A 703 14.36 14.93 -21.24
N GLN A 704 14.46 16.17 -20.72
CA GLN A 704 15.43 17.16 -21.19
C GLN A 704 16.89 16.69 -21.08
N LEU A 705 17.18 15.81 -20.12
CA LEU A 705 18.54 15.26 -19.91
C LEU A 705 18.73 13.86 -20.53
N ILE A 706 17.66 13.15 -20.86
CA ILE A 706 17.75 11.77 -21.35
C ILE A 706 17.11 11.53 -22.72
N GLY A 707 16.42 12.54 -23.26
CA GLY A 707 15.71 12.49 -24.53
C GLY A 707 16.57 12.87 -25.74
N ALA A 708 15.91 13.06 -26.88
CA ALA A 708 16.55 13.36 -28.16
C ALA A 708 17.35 14.69 -28.16
N SER A 709 16.95 15.66 -27.33
CA SER A 709 17.62 16.94 -27.16
C SER A 709 18.90 16.89 -26.32
N SER A 710 19.21 15.76 -25.71
CA SER A 710 20.35 15.52 -24.83
C SER A 710 21.39 14.62 -25.50
N ASN A 711 22.40 14.25 -24.77
CA ASN A 711 23.40 13.32 -25.21
C ASN A 711 23.57 12.12 -24.28
N ARG A 712 24.31 11.12 -24.78
CA ARG A 712 24.52 9.85 -24.08
C ARG A 712 25.20 10.05 -22.72
N LEU A 713 26.15 10.95 -22.56
CA LEU A 713 26.88 11.16 -21.31
C LEU A 713 25.98 11.76 -20.23
N ALA A 714 25.12 12.73 -20.58
CA ALA A 714 24.14 13.29 -19.64
C ALA A 714 23.09 12.24 -19.21
N ALA A 715 22.63 11.44 -20.16
CA ALA A 715 21.68 10.36 -19.87
C ALA A 715 22.29 9.27 -18.96
N GLU A 716 23.57 8.93 -19.17
CA GLU A 716 24.30 8.01 -18.29
C GLU A 716 24.45 8.58 -16.88
N PHE A 717 24.72 9.88 -16.75
CA PHE A 717 24.81 10.55 -15.45
C PHE A 717 23.49 10.51 -14.66
N VAL A 718 22.36 10.81 -15.30
CA VAL A 718 21.04 10.71 -14.65
C VAL A 718 20.73 9.27 -14.24
N LEU A 719 21.03 8.30 -15.11
CA LEU A 719 20.83 6.89 -14.81
C LEU A 719 21.73 6.41 -13.66
N GLU A 720 22.95 6.91 -13.58
CA GLU A 720 23.85 6.62 -12.46
C GLU A 720 23.27 7.13 -11.14
N ILE A 721 22.79 8.38 -11.10
CA ILE A 721 22.11 8.91 -9.91
C ILE A 721 20.95 8.01 -9.52
N ALA A 722 20.08 7.63 -10.45
CA ALA A 722 18.94 6.75 -10.16
C ALA A 722 19.35 5.40 -9.57
N LYS A 723 20.52 4.88 -9.95
CA LYS A 723 21.05 3.60 -9.41
C LYS A 723 21.64 3.73 -8.01
N ILE A 724 22.34 4.80 -7.71
CA ILE A 724 23.18 4.89 -6.51
C ILE A 724 22.62 5.79 -5.41
N ILE A 725 21.63 6.63 -5.68
CA ILE A 725 21.09 7.61 -4.73
C ILE A 725 20.62 6.98 -3.41
N ARG A 726 20.13 5.74 -3.46
CA ARG A 726 19.74 4.97 -2.28
C ARG A 726 20.91 4.79 -1.29
N ALA A 727 22.14 4.60 -1.77
CA ALA A 727 23.31 4.45 -0.92
C ALA A 727 23.62 5.71 -0.09
N TYR A 728 23.02 6.83 -0.45
CA TYR A 728 23.13 8.12 0.25
C TYR A 728 21.85 8.51 0.98
N SER A 729 20.99 7.54 1.33
CA SER A 729 19.68 7.75 1.96
C SER A 729 18.78 8.72 1.16
N GLY A 730 18.92 8.69 -0.16
CA GLY A 730 18.21 9.58 -1.06
C GLY A 730 17.12 8.88 -1.86
N ALA A 731 16.16 9.67 -2.34
CA ALA A 731 15.15 9.31 -3.30
C ALA A 731 15.22 10.22 -4.52
N GLY A 732 15.32 9.64 -5.72
CA GLY A 732 15.14 10.35 -6.98
C GLY A 732 13.68 10.31 -7.41
N ILE A 733 13.05 11.46 -7.56
CA ILE A 733 11.68 11.60 -8.06
C ILE A 733 11.76 12.21 -9.46
N PHE A 734 11.58 11.35 -10.46
CA PHE A 734 11.74 11.71 -11.87
C PHE A 734 10.38 11.88 -12.54
N ALA A 735 10.06 13.08 -12.98
CA ALA A 735 8.80 13.38 -13.63
C ALA A 735 8.99 13.69 -15.12
N THR A 736 8.06 13.24 -15.95
CA THR A 736 8.03 13.53 -17.38
C THR A 736 6.60 13.67 -17.89
N GLN A 737 6.40 14.57 -18.83
CA GLN A 737 5.17 14.68 -19.61
C GLN A 737 5.35 14.22 -21.05
N ASP A 738 6.58 14.15 -21.55
CA ASP A 738 6.88 13.70 -22.91
C ASP A 738 7.50 12.31 -22.87
N LEU A 739 6.68 11.30 -23.13
CA LEU A 739 7.12 9.91 -23.19
C LEU A 739 7.84 9.57 -24.48
N ASN A 740 7.57 10.30 -25.58
CA ASN A 740 8.25 10.07 -26.85
C ASN A 740 9.73 10.42 -26.71
N ASP A 741 10.02 11.62 -26.23
CA ASP A 741 11.38 12.04 -25.98
C ASP A 741 12.05 11.28 -24.83
N PHE A 742 11.31 10.94 -23.78
CA PHE A 742 11.83 10.13 -22.68
C PHE A 742 12.38 8.76 -23.11
N PHE A 743 11.84 8.19 -24.19
CA PHE A 743 12.29 6.91 -24.75
C PHE A 743 13.00 7.04 -26.09
N ALA A 744 13.39 8.25 -26.51
CA ALA A 744 13.97 8.47 -27.84
C ALA A 744 15.43 8.04 -27.95
N LEU A 745 16.24 8.30 -26.92
CA LEU A 745 17.69 8.08 -26.97
C LEU A 745 18.04 6.59 -26.80
N ASP A 746 18.87 6.02 -27.70
CA ASP A 746 19.35 4.63 -27.69
C ASP A 746 18.19 3.61 -27.50
N ASP A 747 17.13 3.68 -28.27
CA ASP A 747 15.94 2.81 -28.21
C ASP A 747 15.27 2.78 -26.81
N GLY A 748 15.35 3.89 -26.12
CA GLY A 748 14.76 4.04 -24.78
C GLY A 748 15.56 3.40 -23.64
N LYS A 749 16.81 3.07 -23.86
CA LYS A 749 17.69 2.44 -22.86
C LYS A 749 17.70 3.22 -21.54
N TYR A 750 17.85 4.53 -21.60
CA TYR A 750 17.96 5.38 -20.42
C TYR A 750 16.62 5.56 -19.72
N GLY A 751 15.56 5.86 -20.45
CA GLY A 751 14.20 5.97 -19.90
C GLY A 751 13.75 4.67 -19.24
N LYS A 752 13.92 3.53 -19.91
CA LYS A 752 13.66 2.20 -19.33
C LYS A 752 14.53 1.93 -18.12
N GLY A 753 15.81 2.34 -18.17
CA GLY A 753 16.75 2.21 -17.07
C GLY A 753 16.29 2.98 -15.81
N ILE A 754 15.85 4.23 -15.97
CA ILE A 754 15.32 5.05 -14.87
C ILE A 754 14.04 4.40 -14.29
N ILE A 755 13.09 4.04 -15.14
CA ILE A 755 11.83 3.39 -14.69
C ILE A 755 12.10 2.09 -13.93
N ASN A 756 13.06 1.28 -14.39
CA ASN A 756 13.41 0.03 -13.71
C ASN A 756 14.08 0.27 -12.35
N ASN A 757 14.76 1.41 -12.18
CA ASN A 757 15.34 1.83 -10.91
C ASN A 757 14.35 2.62 -10.02
N CYS A 758 13.14 2.88 -10.48
CA CYS A 758 12.05 3.43 -9.67
C CYS A 758 11.11 2.30 -9.28
N LYS A 759 11.11 1.86 -8.02
CA LYS A 759 10.21 0.79 -7.58
C LYS A 759 8.78 1.26 -7.41
N THR A 760 8.59 2.52 -7.11
CA THR A 760 7.28 3.16 -7.12
C THR A 760 7.10 3.99 -8.41
N LYS A 761 5.97 3.81 -9.08
CA LYS A 761 5.58 4.59 -10.25
C LYS A 761 4.21 5.19 -10.00
N ILE A 762 4.08 6.45 -10.35
CA ILE A 762 2.81 7.19 -10.33
C ILE A 762 2.47 7.49 -11.79
N ILE A 763 1.37 6.93 -12.25
CA ILE A 763 0.91 7.05 -13.63
C ILE A 763 -0.39 7.86 -13.59
N LEU A 764 -0.34 9.05 -14.13
CA LEU A 764 -1.48 9.96 -14.25
C LEU A 764 -2.20 9.75 -15.57
N ASN A 765 -3.17 10.61 -15.90
CA ASN A 765 -3.87 10.55 -17.17
C ASN A 765 -2.91 10.62 -18.38
N MET A 766 -3.19 9.81 -19.38
CA MET A 766 -2.45 9.73 -20.66
C MET A 766 -3.40 9.49 -21.81
N GLU A 767 -2.99 9.89 -22.99
CA GLU A 767 -3.64 9.52 -24.24
C GLU A 767 -3.42 8.02 -24.56
N ASP A 768 -4.30 7.43 -25.36
CA ASP A 768 -4.28 6.00 -25.66
C ASP A 768 -2.94 5.48 -26.18
N GLU A 769 -2.30 6.21 -27.09
CA GLU A 769 -1.02 5.81 -27.69
C GLU A 769 0.09 5.73 -26.64
N GLU A 770 0.19 6.74 -25.78
CA GLU A 770 1.17 6.79 -24.69
C GLU A 770 0.89 5.71 -23.63
N ALA A 771 -0.38 5.51 -23.28
CA ALA A 771 -0.80 4.48 -22.34
C ALA A 771 -0.44 3.06 -22.84
N GLN A 772 -0.59 2.76 -24.13
CA GLN A 772 -0.17 1.48 -24.71
C GLN A 772 1.34 1.30 -24.67
N ARG A 773 2.12 2.37 -24.88
CA ARG A 773 3.58 2.30 -24.74
C ARG A 773 3.99 2.00 -23.30
N VAL A 774 3.42 2.71 -22.33
CA VAL A 774 3.65 2.48 -20.90
C VAL A 774 3.21 1.08 -20.48
N LYS A 775 2.09 0.58 -21.02
CA LYS A 775 1.63 -0.81 -20.83
C LYS A 775 2.71 -1.83 -21.11
N THR A 776 3.37 -1.70 -22.26
CA THR A 776 4.41 -2.65 -22.68
C THR A 776 5.61 -2.63 -21.73
N ILE A 777 6.02 -1.43 -21.28
CA ILE A 777 7.20 -1.24 -20.42
C ILE A 777 6.91 -1.69 -18.98
N LEU A 778 5.74 -1.35 -18.44
CA LEU A 778 5.35 -1.64 -17.04
C LEU A 778 4.52 -2.92 -16.90
N ARG A 779 4.19 -3.57 -18.00
CA ARG A 779 3.34 -4.78 -18.06
C ARG A 779 1.96 -4.57 -17.42
N LEU A 780 1.32 -3.45 -17.76
CA LEU A 780 -0.01 -3.13 -17.27
C LEU A 780 -1.08 -4.00 -17.93
N SER A 781 -2.16 -4.24 -17.20
CA SER A 781 -3.37 -4.91 -17.73
C SER A 781 -4.18 -3.98 -18.64
N GLU A 782 -5.09 -4.55 -19.44
CA GLU A 782 -6.04 -3.76 -20.24
C GLU A 782 -6.93 -2.88 -19.36
N THR A 783 -7.34 -3.38 -18.21
CA THR A 783 -8.15 -2.63 -17.23
C THR A 783 -7.38 -1.42 -16.68
N GLU A 784 -6.10 -1.57 -16.39
CA GLU A 784 -5.26 -0.47 -15.93
C GLU A 784 -5.06 0.59 -17.01
N VAL A 785 -4.82 0.19 -18.25
CA VAL A 785 -4.71 1.11 -19.39
C VAL A 785 -6.02 1.89 -19.57
N MET A 786 -7.15 1.20 -19.55
CA MET A 786 -8.47 1.84 -19.65
C MET A 786 -8.69 2.84 -18.49
N ASN A 787 -8.28 2.52 -17.27
CA ASN A 787 -8.36 3.45 -16.16
C ASN A 787 -7.47 4.69 -16.39
N ILE A 788 -6.23 4.49 -16.83
CA ILE A 788 -5.26 5.57 -17.08
C ILE A 788 -5.78 6.56 -18.11
N THR A 789 -6.37 6.08 -19.22
CA THR A 789 -6.91 6.95 -20.28
C THR A 789 -8.16 7.71 -19.86
N HIS A 790 -8.86 7.24 -18.82
CA HIS A 790 -10.09 7.85 -18.29
C HIS A 790 -9.91 8.58 -16.95
N PHE A 791 -8.69 8.69 -16.43
CA PHE A 791 -8.46 9.42 -15.19
C PHE A 791 -8.83 10.89 -15.32
N GLN A 792 -9.55 11.38 -14.35
CA GLN A 792 -9.74 12.81 -14.15
C GLN A 792 -8.50 13.40 -13.47
N ARG A 793 -8.33 14.72 -13.58
CA ARG A 793 -7.27 15.44 -12.86
C ARG A 793 -7.32 15.13 -11.37
N GLY A 794 -6.19 14.75 -10.80
CA GLY A 794 -6.07 14.34 -9.39
C GLY A 794 -6.26 12.85 -9.15
N ASN A 795 -6.48 12.05 -10.19
CA ASN A 795 -6.48 10.59 -10.11
C ASN A 795 -5.24 10.00 -10.77
N GLY A 796 -4.80 8.86 -10.27
CA GLY A 796 -3.68 8.14 -10.86
C GLY A 796 -3.59 6.71 -10.41
N LEU A 797 -2.69 5.97 -11.02
CA LEU A 797 -2.30 4.61 -10.66
C LEU A 797 -0.95 4.68 -9.94
N ILE A 798 -0.88 4.13 -8.73
CA ILE A 798 0.39 3.89 -8.04
C ILE A 798 0.74 2.43 -8.20
N SER A 799 1.91 2.17 -8.80
CA SER A 799 2.50 0.84 -8.95
C SER A 799 3.68 0.71 -8.00
N THR A 800 3.61 -0.20 -7.05
CA THR A 800 4.68 -0.50 -6.11
C THR A 800 4.64 -1.96 -5.68
N ASN A 801 5.79 -2.58 -5.44
CA ASN A 801 5.91 -3.98 -4.97
C ASN A 801 5.05 -4.98 -5.79
N ASN A 802 4.99 -4.81 -7.10
CA ASN A 802 4.18 -5.61 -8.04
C ASN A 802 2.66 -5.52 -7.81
N ASN A 803 2.18 -4.60 -7.00
CA ASN A 803 0.78 -4.30 -6.82
C ASN A 803 0.47 -2.89 -7.32
N ASN A 804 -0.68 -2.75 -7.96
CA ASN A 804 -1.15 -1.50 -8.52
C ASN A 804 -2.43 -1.09 -7.81
N ILE A 805 -2.55 0.18 -7.48
CA ILE A 805 -3.74 0.77 -6.86
C ILE A 805 -4.13 2.06 -7.57
N THR A 806 -5.43 2.27 -7.76
CA THR A 806 -5.95 3.54 -8.25
C THR A 806 -6.18 4.49 -7.08
N VAL A 807 -5.62 5.68 -7.15
CA VAL A 807 -5.61 6.65 -6.06
C VAL A 807 -6.23 7.95 -6.51
N GLU A 808 -7.08 8.53 -5.68
CA GLU A 808 -7.45 9.92 -5.73
C GLU A 808 -6.51 10.71 -4.82
N PHE A 809 -5.62 11.52 -5.44
CA PHE A 809 -4.67 12.34 -4.70
C PHE A 809 -5.42 13.43 -3.95
N LYS A 810 -5.26 13.47 -2.65
CA LYS A 810 -5.93 14.42 -1.77
C LYS A 810 -4.92 15.37 -1.14
N ALA A 811 -5.25 16.65 -1.12
CA ALA A 811 -4.48 17.67 -0.40
C ALA A 811 -5.40 18.44 0.54
N SER A 812 -4.84 18.93 1.65
CA SER A 812 -5.56 19.79 2.58
C SER A 812 -5.88 21.15 1.95
N ASN A 813 -6.73 21.93 2.57
CA ASN A 813 -7.06 23.26 2.07
C ASN A 813 -5.83 24.18 2.05
N LEU A 814 -4.98 24.11 3.07
CA LEU A 814 -3.75 24.89 3.14
C LEU A 814 -2.74 24.42 2.08
N GLU A 815 -2.53 23.12 1.92
CA GLU A 815 -1.70 22.59 0.85
C GLU A 815 -2.18 23.07 -0.53
N LYS A 816 -3.50 23.01 -0.80
CA LYS A 816 -4.08 23.49 -2.06
C LYS A 816 -3.81 24.99 -2.28
N GLU A 817 -3.98 25.83 -1.26
CA GLU A 817 -3.67 27.26 -1.37
C GLU A 817 -2.22 27.52 -1.77
N LEU A 818 -1.28 26.66 -1.31
CA LEU A 818 0.13 26.82 -1.58
C LEU A 818 0.55 26.35 -2.98
N ILE A 819 -0.12 25.31 -3.50
CA ILE A 819 0.32 24.62 -4.72
C ILE A 819 -0.61 24.78 -5.92
N THR A 820 -1.81 25.37 -5.75
CA THR A 820 -2.75 25.53 -6.86
C THR A 820 -2.20 26.42 -7.97
N THR A 821 -2.41 25.97 -9.20
CA THR A 821 -2.16 26.72 -10.43
C THR A 821 -3.46 27.07 -11.16
N ASP A 822 -4.60 26.70 -10.58
CA ASP A 822 -5.91 26.98 -11.16
C ASP A 822 -6.24 28.48 -11.04
N ARG A 823 -6.65 29.06 -12.19
CA ARG A 823 -6.94 30.49 -12.28
C ARG A 823 -8.06 30.95 -11.34
N GLN A 824 -9.10 30.14 -11.20
CA GLN A 824 -10.26 30.51 -10.38
C GLN A 824 -9.90 30.46 -8.90
N GLU A 825 -9.22 29.42 -8.47
CA GLU A 825 -8.71 29.28 -7.10
C GLU A 825 -7.73 30.42 -6.75
N LEU A 826 -6.83 30.79 -7.66
CA LEU A 826 -5.91 31.91 -7.48
C LEU A 826 -6.63 33.25 -7.30
N LEU A 827 -7.69 33.50 -8.07
CA LEU A 827 -8.51 34.71 -7.92
C LEU A 827 -9.25 34.73 -6.57
N GLU A 828 -9.69 33.58 -6.08
CA GLU A 828 -10.30 33.49 -4.76
C GLU A 828 -9.29 33.76 -3.63
N ILE A 829 -8.08 33.26 -3.75
CA ILE A 829 -6.99 33.51 -2.80
C ILE A 829 -6.68 35.00 -2.74
N LEU A 830 -6.54 35.66 -3.88
CA LEU A 830 -6.32 37.12 -3.95
C LEU A 830 -7.43 37.89 -3.29
N LYS A 831 -8.70 37.57 -3.58
CA LYS A 831 -9.87 38.24 -2.95
C LYS A 831 -9.90 38.06 -1.42
N ARG A 832 -9.42 36.94 -0.90
CA ARG A 832 -9.31 36.69 0.54
C ARG A 832 -8.16 37.47 1.19
N GLN A 833 -7.05 37.64 0.47
CA GLN A 833 -5.92 38.45 0.93
C GLN A 833 -6.29 39.97 0.97
N ASP A 834 -6.96 40.48 -0.04
CA ASP A 834 -7.44 41.87 -0.07
C ASP A 834 -8.43 42.16 1.08
N LYS A 835 -9.26 41.18 1.44
CA LYS A 835 -10.18 41.34 2.59
C LYS A 835 -9.48 41.27 3.97
N LYS A 836 -8.26 40.74 4.06
CA LYS A 836 -7.47 40.74 5.31
C LYS A 836 -6.63 42.02 5.49
N VAL A 837 -6.40 42.77 4.42
CA VAL A 837 -5.59 43.99 4.42
C VAL A 837 -6.47 45.26 4.54
N GLY A 838 -7.78 45.17 4.25
CA GLY A 838 -8.78 46.22 4.52
C GLY A 838 -9.54 45.89 5.81
#